data_49f454da6dba583c07e6381c180d4bf3
#
_entry.id   49f454da6dba583c07e6381c180d4bf3
#
_cell.length_a   1.000
_cell.length_b   1.000
_cell.length_c   1.000
_cell.angle_alpha   90.00
_cell.angle_beta   90.00
_cell.angle_gamma   90.00
#
_symmetry.space_group_name_H-M   'P 1'
#
loop_
_entity.id
_entity.type
_entity.pdbx_description
1 polymer ?
#
loop_
_entity_poly.entity_id
_entity_poly.type
_entity_poly.pdbx_seq_one_letter_code
_entity_poly.pdbx_strand_id
1 'polypeptide(L)'
;MNREPTVPDYFKSLLRGKPLAIPSAVEPTTPPQPFINQPQEEPEPMIEAAAPQVVARPVPMRISLPWRSLLALGLALAAQVSLQPGPDRTWLPGVILYALAAGWLAWSAWTGEWSAAELPAAQEHPEDYKVRARWLYLSLPLALAAFLTMGGNLFTPLNVTLWVLSIIFILLAFWQAELPFRGWWSWLKEHPRLPWKFSISPWAVLVLGVAILVVFFRAYRIDQVPPQMVSDHAEKLLDIWDVLHGQTHIFFPRNTGREAIQMYLTAGIIDLLHTGYTFLSLKIGTILVGLLTLPYLYLLGKEMGSRRIGLLAVLFAGMAYWPNVISRVGLRFPLYPLFVAPTLYYLMRGMRTARRNDFILAGLALGIGLHGYTPIRILPFVVLVAVGLYLLHSQAKGRRMQTLSGLLVLVLISVILFLPLLRFALEYPTIFDLRAFSRLGTLERPLPGSAMLIFLKNLWNASTMFFWSDGNIWVHSVTGSPALDFVSGALFLLGVVLLLVRYIRRRTWQDLLVLLAVPLLMLPSILSLAFPDENPALNRAAGAIIPVFLIVAIAQDGLMSAVEKRTPSRTGQALSWGLAGLLVFVSALGNYDLVFSQYQRSYELSAWNTSEMGSLVRDFGGIYGSTQTAYVVAYPYWVDTRLVGMNAGDPTRDYAIQPDQISQTLYDPRPKMFLVNLEDQATLDLLHQLFPQGSATTYQSPVGKNFYIYMVPPAPSAGVPASGESPSP
;
A
#
# COMPACT_ATOMS: atom_id res chain seq x y z
N MET A 1 4.33 11.20 -50.78
CA MET A 1 4.31 10.15 -49.75
C MET A 1 5.13 10.68 -48.57
N ASN A 2 4.49 11.33 -47.61
CA ASN A 2 5.18 11.82 -46.41
C ASN A 2 5.45 10.61 -45.49
N ARG A 3 6.71 10.31 -45.31
CA ARG A 3 7.17 9.26 -44.40
C ARG A 3 6.82 9.66 -42.97
N GLU A 4 6.14 8.78 -42.24
CA GLU A 4 5.95 9.01 -40.80
C GLU A 4 7.32 9.16 -40.11
N PRO A 5 7.47 10.15 -39.22
CA PRO A 5 8.74 10.38 -38.52
C PRO A 5 9.14 9.15 -37.72
N THR A 6 10.42 8.79 -37.79
CA THR A 6 10.98 7.67 -37.05
C THR A 6 11.35 8.05 -35.63
N VAL A 7 11.55 7.07 -34.73
CA VAL A 7 11.99 7.30 -33.33
C VAL A 7 13.25 8.18 -33.25
N PRO A 8 14.30 7.99 -34.13
CA PRO A 8 15.45 8.90 -34.19
C PRO A 8 15.08 10.33 -34.55
N ASP A 9 14.05 10.55 -35.38
CA ASP A 9 13.62 11.90 -35.78
C ASP A 9 12.96 12.62 -34.61
N TYR A 10 12.14 11.91 -33.81
CA TYR A 10 11.58 12.45 -32.57
C TYR A 10 12.68 12.77 -31.54
N PHE A 11 13.64 11.88 -31.38
CA PHE A 11 14.76 12.12 -30.47
C PHE A 11 15.60 13.33 -30.88
N LYS A 12 15.89 13.49 -32.19
CA LYS A 12 16.57 14.67 -32.74
C LYS A 12 15.73 15.95 -32.58
N SER A 13 14.41 15.88 -32.72
CA SER A 13 13.52 17.02 -32.53
C SER A 13 13.46 17.45 -31.06
N LEU A 14 13.43 16.49 -30.14
CA LEU A 14 13.49 16.71 -28.69
C LEU A 14 14.78 17.45 -28.30
N LEU A 15 15.92 16.99 -28.81
CA LEU A 15 17.23 17.60 -28.53
C LEU A 15 17.41 19.01 -29.12
N ARG A 16 16.76 19.31 -30.27
CA ARG A 16 16.88 20.58 -30.97
C ARG A 16 15.83 21.60 -30.56
N GLY A 17 14.87 21.25 -29.70
CA GLY A 17 13.79 22.15 -29.27
C GLY A 17 12.87 22.63 -30.41
N LYS A 18 12.83 21.89 -31.54
CA LYS A 18 11.99 22.20 -32.70
C LYS A 18 10.79 21.26 -32.73
N PRO A 19 9.55 21.81 -32.87
CA PRO A 19 8.38 20.95 -33.04
C PRO A 19 8.47 20.18 -34.37
N LEU A 20 8.19 18.87 -34.33
CA LEU A 20 7.93 18.11 -35.55
C LEU A 20 6.52 18.50 -36.04
N ALA A 21 6.42 19.02 -37.26
CA ALA A 21 5.14 19.29 -37.88
C ALA A 21 4.42 17.93 -38.12
N ILE A 22 3.32 17.72 -37.43
CA ILE A 22 2.42 16.60 -37.74
C ILE A 22 1.66 16.97 -39.03
N PRO A 23 1.57 16.11 -40.03
CA PRO A 23 0.76 16.39 -41.20
C PRO A 23 -0.67 16.63 -40.76
N SER A 24 -1.21 17.82 -40.99
CA SER A 24 -2.61 18.16 -40.75
C SER A 24 -3.47 17.31 -41.67
N ALA A 25 -4.23 16.42 -41.07
CA ALA A 25 -5.30 15.74 -41.77
C ALA A 25 -6.45 16.72 -41.95
N VAL A 26 -6.81 16.98 -43.22
CA VAL A 26 -8.07 17.53 -43.74
C VAL A 26 -8.46 18.91 -43.23
N GLU A 27 -8.46 19.87 -44.14
CA GLU A 27 -9.10 21.19 -44.00
C GLU A 27 -10.57 21.01 -43.61
N PRO A 28 -11.07 21.80 -42.64
CA PRO A 28 -12.49 21.80 -42.34
C PRO A 28 -13.25 22.53 -43.49
N THR A 29 -14.15 21.83 -44.13
CA THR A 29 -15.16 22.42 -45.03
C THR A 29 -15.93 23.50 -44.29
N THR A 30 -15.94 24.68 -44.83
CA THR A 30 -16.67 25.86 -44.35
C THR A 30 -18.14 25.51 -44.08
N PRO A 31 -18.73 25.84 -42.95
CA PRO A 31 -20.14 25.65 -42.71
C PRO A 31 -20.95 26.61 -43.57
N PRO A 32 -22.12 26.22 -44.12
CA PRO A 32 -22.97 27.07 -44.92
C PRO A 32 -23.47 28.26 -44.08
N GLN A 33 -23.48 29.44 -44.69
CA GLN A 33 -24.01 30.65 -44.08
C GLN A 33 -25.50 30.51 -43.76
N PRO A 34 -26.00 31.05 -42.66
CA PRO A 34 -27.42 31.02 -42.36
C PRO A 34 -28.20 31.97 -43.31
N PHE A 35 -29.25 31.46 -43.90
CA PHE A 35 -30.22 32.24 -44.66
C PHE A 35 -30.87 33.29 -43.76
N ILE A 36 -30.87 34.54 -44.20
CA ILE A 36 -31.59 35.66 -43.58
C ILE A 36 -33.08 35.46 -43.92
N ASN A 37 -33.88 35.10 -42.92
CA ASN A 37 -35.32 35.07 -43.04
C ASN A 37 -35.87 36.50 -43.03
N GLN A 38 -36.70 36.83 -44.01
CA GLN A 38 -37.57 37.98 -44.03
C GLN A 38 -38.64 37.88 -42.95
N PRO A 39 -39.14 39.01 -42.41
CA PRO A 39 -40.17 39.00 -41.37
C PRO A 39 -41.49 38.49 -41.91
N GLN A 40 -42.01 37.41 -41.36
CA GLN A 40 -43.38 37.00 -41.51
C GLN A 40 -44.26 37.73 -40.48
N GLU A 41 -45.37 38.30 -40.96
CA GLU A 41 -46.44 38.88 -40.14
C GLU A 41 -46.99 37.86 -39.17
N GLU A 42 -47.19 38.26 -37.93
CA GLU A 42 -47.83 37.46 -36.87
C GLU A 42 -49.33 37.32 -37.19
N PRO A 43 -49.90 36.12 -37.20
CA PRO A 43 -51.36 35.94 -37.16
C PRO A 43 -51.87 36.07 -35.72
N GLU A 44 -52.97 36.76 -35.55
CA GLU A 44 -53.72 36.97 -34.30
C GLU A 44 -53.99 35.65 -33.55
N PRO A 45 -54.02 35.64 -32.23
CA PRO A 45 -54.21 34.43 -31.43
C PRO A 45 -55.66 33.93 -31.54
N MET A 46 -55.87 32.82 -32.21
CA MET A 46 -57.11 32.04 -32.09
C MET A 46 -57.17 31.44 -30.67
N ILE A 47 -58.22 31.71 -29.96
CA ILE A 47 -58.54 31.10 -28.64
C ILE A 47 -58.85 29.63 -28.91
N GLU A 48 -57.88 28.79 -28.66
CA GLU A 48 -58.04 27.33 -28.73
C GLU A 48 -58.71 26.85 -27.42
N ALA A 49 -59.91 26.27 -27.57
CA ALA A 49 -60.66 25.72 -26.45
C ALA A 49 -59.81 24.64 -25.74
N ALA A 50 -59.59 24.79 -24.47
CA ALA A 50 -58.82 23.86 -23.60
C ALA A 50 -59.36 22.43 -23.77
N ALA A 51 -58.55 21.58 -24.40
CA ALA A 51 -58.79 20.15 -24.41
C ALA A 51 -58.76 19.62 -22.96
N PRO A 52 -59.61 18.69 -22.58
CA PRO A 52 -59.64 18.15 -21.23
C PRO A 52 -58.28 17.50 -20.94
N GLN A 53 -57.62 18.01 -19.88
CA GLN A 53 -56.40 17.36 -19.36
C GLN A 53 -56.74 15.91 -18.99
N VAL A 54 -56.28 14.98 -19.79
CA VAL A 54 -56.29 13.55 -19.43
C VAL A 54 -55.36 13.42 -18.25
N VAL A 55 -55.94 13.35 -17.02
CA VAL A 55 -55.19 12.97 -15.84
C VAL A 55 -54.61 11.59 -16.10
N ALA A 56 -53.32 11.56 -16.40
CA ALA A 56 -52.60 10.30 -16.58
C ALA A 56 -52.75 9.49 -15.30
N ARG A 57 -53.53 8.41 -15.37
CA ARG A 57 -53.61 7.45 -14.28
C ARG A 57 -52.18 7.01 -13.93
N PRO A 58 -51.76 7.01 -12.64
CA PRO A 58 -50.44 6.54 -12.26
C PRO A 58 -50.30 5.10 -12.74
N VAL A 59 -49.43 4.88 -13.73
CA VAL A 59 -49.09 3.53 -14.19
C VAL A 59 -48.51 2.81 -12.97
N PRO A 60 -49.08 1.63 -12.59
CA PRO A 60 -48.55 0.90 -11.44
C PRO A 60 -47.06 0.63 -11.67
N MET A 61 -46.22 1.17 -10.79
CA MET A 61 -44.77 1.09 -10.85
C MET A 61 -44.36 -0.38 -10.65
N ARG A 62 -44.15 -1.11 -11.76
CA ARG A 62 -43.66 -2.49 -11.72
C ARG A 62 -42.18 -2.43 -11.34
N ILE A 63 -41.88 -2.81 -10.09
CA ILE A 63 -40.50 -3.04 -9.65
C ILE A 63 -39.99 -4.27 -10.37
N SER A 64 -39.09 -4.09 -11.33
CA SER A 64 -38.42 -5.21 -11.99
C SER A 64 -36.96 -5.26 -11.48
N LEU A 65 -36.60 -6.36 -10.84
CA LEU A 65 -35.25 -6.57 -10.31
C LEU A 65 -34.35 -7.26 -11.33
N PRO A 66 -33.03 -6.99 -11.34
CA PRO A 66 -32.06 -7.69 -12.17
C PRO A 66 -31.77 -9.09 -11.57
N TRP A 67 -32.72 -10.00 -11.69
CA TRP A 67 -32.72 -11.29 -11.00
C TRP A 67 -31.50 -12.16 -11.36
N ARG A 68 -30.99 -12.08 -12.60
CA ARG A 68 -29.80 -12.83 -13.02
C ARG A 68 -28.56 -12.35 -12.29
N SER A 69 -28.43 -11.05 -12.17
CA SER A 69 -27.34 -10.38 -11.46
C SER A 69 -27.39 -10.71 -9.95
N LEU A 70 -28.60 -10.65 -9.37
CA LEU A 70 -28.82 -10.99 -7.95
C LEU A 70 -28.57 -12.47 -7.67
N LEU A 71 -28.95 -13.37 -8.57
CA LEU A 71 -28.67 -14.79 -8.45
C LEU A 71 -27.15 -15.06 -8.51
N ALA A 72 -26.44 -14.42 -9.47
CA ALA A 72 -24.97 -14.53 -9.57
C ALA A 72 -24.29 -14.05 -8.28
N LEU A 73 -24.75 -12.93 -7.70
CA LEU A 73 -24.26 -12.43 -6.41
C LEU A 73 -24.56 -13.42 -5.28
N GLY A 74 -25.80 -13.93 -5.18
CA GLY A 74 -26.17 -14.88 -4.14
C GLY A 74 -25.34 -16.18 -4.18
N LEU A 75 -25.11 -16.71 -5.38
CA LEU A 75 -24.25 -17.89 -5.59
C LEU A 75 -22.80 -17.61 -5.23
N ALA A 76 -22.24 -16.41 -5.58
CA ALA A 76 -20.88 -16.04 -5.24
C ALA A 76 -20.71 -15.84 -3.73
N LEU A 77 -21.68 -15.23 -3.04
CA LEU A 77 -21.67 -15.09 -1.59
C LEU A 77 -21.74 -16.45 -0.90
N ALA A 78 -22.66 -17.34 -1.35
CA ALA A 78 -22.76 -18.70 -0.83
C ALA A 78 -21.47 -19.51 -1.05
N ALA A 79 -20.84 -19.35 -2.22
CA ALA A 79 -19.54 -19.96 -2.51
C ALA A 79 -18.47 -19.48 -1.51
N GLN A 80 -18.37 -18.18 -1.28
CA GLN A 80 -17.35 -17.64 -0.37
C GLN A 80 -17.62 -18.03 1.10
N VAL A 81 -18.88 -18.10 1.52
CA VAL A 81 -19.24 -18.60 2.86
C VAL A 81 -18.80 -20.06 3.03
N SER A 82 -18.99 -20.90 2.02
CA SER A 82 -18.55 -22.33 2.09
C SER A 82 -17.02 -22.48 2.12
N LEU A 83 -16.27 -21.46 1.70
CA LEU A 83 -14.81 -21.43 1.69
C LEU A 83 -14.21 -20.77 2.95
N GLN A 84 -15.02 -20.25 3.88
CA GLN A 84 -14.51 -19.65 5.12
C GLN A 84 -13.83 -20.69 6.03
N PRO A 85 -12.87 -20.30 6.85
CA PRO A 85 -12.25 -21.19 7.83
C PRO A 85 -13.29 -21.84 8.75
N GLY A 86 -13.19 -23.16 8.92
CA GLY A 86 -14.07 -23.94 9.79
C GLY A 86 -13.62 -25.40 9.85
N PRO A 87 -14.10 -26.18 10.81
CA PRO A 87 -13.68 -27.60 11.03
C PRO A 87 -13.99 -28.50 9.82
N ASP A 88 -15.11 -28.24 9.13
CA ASP A 88 -15.57 -29.04 8.00
C ASP A 88 -15.32 -28.36 6.64
N ARG A 89 -14.33 -27.47 6.58
CA ARG A 89 -14.03 -26.69 5.37
C ARG A 89 -13.63 -27.59 4.21
N THR A 90 -14.41 -27.55 3.13
CA THR A 90 -14.10 -28.24 1.87
C THR A 90 -14.12 -27.25 0.70
N TRP A 91 -13.23 -27.44 -0.28
CA TRP A 91 -13.12 -26.52 -1.42
C TRP A 91 -14.17 -26.77 -2.51
N LEU A 92 -14.67 -28.02 -2.65
CA LEU A 92 -15.47 -28.45 -3.79
C LEU A 92 -16.83 -27.72 -3.91
N PRO A 93 -17.65 -27.58 -2.84
CA PRO A 93 -18.91 -26.82 -2.94
C PRO A 93 -18.69 -25.37 -3.34
N GLY A 94 -17.66 -24.71 -2.77
CA GLY A 94 -17.33 -23.33 -3.10
C GLY A 94 -16.92 -23.13 -4.56
N VAL A 95 -16.12 -24.05 -5.10
CA VAL A 95 -15.70 -23.98 -6.53
C VAL A 95 -16.91 -24.20 -7.45
N ILE A 96 -17.80 -25.16 -7.16
CA ILE A 96 -19.00 -25.38 -7.96
C ILE A 96 -19.91 -24.15 -7.96
N LEU A 97 -20.16 -23.58 -6.77
CA LEU A 97 -20.99 -22.38 -6.64
C LEU A 97 -20.37 -21.18 -7.35
N TYR A 98 -19.04 -20.98 -7.27
CA TYR A 98 -18.34 -19.95 -8.02
C TYR A 98 -18.39 -20.17 -9.55
N ALA A 99 -18.27 -21.40 -10.02
CA ALA A 99 -18.41 -21.70 -11.45
C ALA A 99 -19.84 -21.37 -11.95
N LEU A 100 -20.87 -21.70 -11.17
CA LEU A 100 -22.25 -21.32 -11.47
C LEU A 100 -22.45 -19.81 -11.43
N ALA A 101 -21.93 -19.12 -10.42
CA ALA A 101 -21.98 -17.66 -10.32
C ALA A 101 -21.32 -16.98 -11.52
N ALA A 102 -20.14 -17.47 -11.93
CA ALA A 102 -19.41 -16.96 -13.09
C ALA A 102 -20.19 -17.17 -14.37
N GLY A 103 -20.80 -18.35 -14.59
CA GLY A 103 -21.65 -18.62 -15.74
C GLY A 103 -22.88 -17.70 -15.82
N TRP A 104 -23.60 -17.55 -14.69
CA TRP A 104 -24.76 -16.66 -14.60
C TRP A 104 -24.38 -15.20 -14.83
N LEU A 105 -23.25 -14.76 -14.25
CA LEU A 105 -22.78 -13.40 -14.47
C LEU A 105 -22.34 -13.17 -15.91
N ALA A 106 -21.59 -14.11 -16.50
CA ALA A 106 -21.18 -14.00 -17.90
C ALA A 106 -22.40 -13.85 -18.82
N TRP A 107 -23.47 -14.63 -18.58
CA TRP A 107 -24.72 -14.47 -19.30
C TRP A 107 -25.41 -13.12 -19.03
N SER A 108 -25.54 -12.70 -17.76
CA SER A 108 -26.08 -11.41 -17.36
C SER A 108 -25.33 -10.24 -18.01
N ALA A 109 -24.00 -10.28 -17.98
CA ALA A 109 -23.13 -9.29 -18.59
C ALA A 109 -23.20 -9.29 -20.13
N TRP A 110 -23.30 -10.48 -20.73
CA TRP A 110 -23.45 -10.61 -22.18
C TRP A 110 -24.77 -10.00 -22.68
N THR A 111 -25.84 -10.19 -21.94
CA THR A 111 -27.19 -9.62 -22.25
C THR A 111 -27.32 -8.15 -21.81
N GLY A 112 -26.30 -7.56 -21.14
CA GLY A 112 -26.27 -6.15 -20.74
C GLY A 112 -27.07 -5.83 -19.49
N GLU A 113 -27.54 -6.85 -18.72
CA GLU A 113 -28.20 -6.64 -17.42
C GLU A 113 -27.21 -6.13 -16.37
N TRP A 114 -26.03 -6.75 -16.26
CA TRP A 114 -24.93 -6.26 -15.44
C TRP A 114 -23.81 -5.79 -16.35
N SER A 115 -23.43 -4.52 -16.26
CA SER A 115 -22.39 -3.95 -17.12
C SER A 115 -21.50 -3.03 -16.31
N ALA A 116 -20.20 -3.14 -16.54
CA ALA A 116 -19.25 -2.16 -15.99
C ALA A 116 -19.45 -0.79 -16.65
N ALA A 117 -19.21 0.28 -15.89
CA ALA A 117 -19.30 1.65 -16.36
C ALA A 117 -18.45 1.89 -17.61
N GLU A 118 -18.88 2.84 -18.44
CA GLU A 118 -18.11 3.22 -19.62
C GLU A 118 -16.80 3.93 -19.22
N LEU A 119 -15.75 3.59 -19.96
CA LEU A 119 -14.45 4.22 -19.77
C LEU A 119 -14.47 5.66 -20.30
N PRO A 120 -13.75 6.59 -19.67
CA PRO A 120 -13.61 7.95 -20.20
C PRO A 120 -13.04 7.95 -21.61
N ALA A 121 -13.64 8.76 -22.47
CA ALA A 121 -13.19 8.90 -23.86
C ALA A 121 -11.73 9.39 -23.93
N ALA A 122 -11.05 8.97 -24.99
CA ALA A 122 -9.74 9.51 -25.30
C ALA A 122 -9.87 11.00 -25.61
N GLN A 123 -9.00 11.82 -25.02
CA GLN A 123 -8.96 13.26 -25.25
C GLN A 123 -7.82 13.57 -26.21
N GLU A 124 -8.11 14.31 -27.28
CA GLU A 124 -7.08 14.84 -28.17
C GLU A 124 -6.55 16.16 -27.59
N HIS A 125 -5.32 16.16 -27.20
CA HIS A 125 -4.59 17.38 -26.90
C HIS A 125 -3.45 17.46 -27.92
N PRO A 126 -3.54 18.34 -28.94
CA PRO A 126 -2.39 18.64 -29.78
C PRO A 126 -1.34 19.31 -28.91
N GLU A 127 -0.34 18.56 -28.49
CA GLU A 127 0.72 19.09 -27.67
C GLU A 127 1.96 19.36 -28.50
N ASP A 128 2.42 20.62 -28.47
CA ASP A 128 3.73 21.00 -28.93
C ASP A 128 4.80 20.33 -28.04
N TYR A 129 5.53 19.35 -28.59
CA TYR A 129 6.63 18.68 -27.87
C TYR A 129 7.85 19.60 -27.71
N LYS A 130 7.68 20.73 -27.06
CA LYS A 130 8.81 21.62 -26.73
C LYS A 130 9.58 21.09 -25.52
N VAL A 131 10.83 20.71 -25.74
CA VAL A 131 11.79 20.41 -24.68
C VAL A 131 12.64 21.67 -24.45
N ARG A 132 12.72 22.11 -23.21
CA ARG A 132 13.58 23.24 -22.84
C ARG A 132 15.01 22.72 -22.64
N ALA A 133 15.73 22.51 -23.73
CA ALA A 133 17.04 21.87 -23.78
C ALA A 133 18.06 22.45 -22.78
N ARG A 134 18.01 23.76 -22.51
CA ARG A 134 18.88 24.41 -21.51
C ARG A 134 18.82 23.75 -20.11
N TRP A 135 17.65 23.37 -19.69
CA TRP A 135 17.47 22.71 -18.39
C TRP A 135 17.93 21.25 -18.40
N LEU A 136 17.80 20.57 -19.54
CA LEU A 136 18.32 19.22 -19.74
C LEU A 136 19.86 19.22 -19.66
N TYR A 137 20.50 20.21 -20.31
CA TYR A 137 21.97 20.38 -20.26
C TYR A 137 22.49 20.69 -18.85
N LEU A 138 21.69 21.28 -17.98
CA LEU A 138 22.04 21.47 -16.57
C LEU A 138 21.75 20.24 -15.73
N SER A 139 20.63 19.54 -15.99
CA SER A 139 20.23 18.37 -15.21
C SER A 139 21.22 17.21 -15.31
N LEU A 140 21.69 16.86 -16.52
CA LEU A 140 22.53 15.69 -16.73
C LEU A 140 23.91 15.79 -16.05
N PRO A 141 24.68 16.90 -16.14
CA PRO A 141 25.91 17.04 -15.38
C PRO A 141 25.71 17.01 -13.87
N LEU A 142 24.62 17.62 -13.36
CA LEU A 142 24.29 17.58 -11.94
C LEU A 142 23.93 16.17 -11.47
N ALA A 143 23.19 15.40 -12.30
CA ALA A 143 22.89 14.00 -12.03
C ALA A 143 24.17 13.16 -11.98
N LEU A 144 25.10 13.37 -12.91
CA LEU A 144 26.40 12.70 -12.90
C LEU A 144 27.24 13.10 -11.68
N ALA A 145 27.30 14.39 -11.34
CA ALA A 145 28.00 14.85 -10.15
C ALA A 145 27.39 14.29 -8.86
N ALA A 146 26.06 14.24 -8.76
CA ALA A 146 25.36 13.61 -7.65
C ALA A 146 25.74 12.12 -7.55
N PHE A 147 25.68 11.37 -8.65
CA PHE A 147 26.05 9.96 -8.71
C PHE A 147 27.49 9.70 -8.26
N LEU A 148 28.45 10.53 -8.70
CA LEU A 148 29.86 10.40 -8.34
C LEU A 148 30.11 10.71 -6.85
N THR A 149 29.37 11.65 -6.27
CA THR A 149 29.51 12.06 -4.88
C THR A 149 28.72 11.20 -3.88
N MET A 150 27.85 10.30 -4.35
CA MET A 150 27.04 9.37 -3.52
C MET A 150 27.78 8.08 -3.14
N GLY A 151 29.10 8.02 -3.25
CA GLY A 151 29.91 6.88 -2.78
C GLY A 151 29.86 6.73 -1.26
N GLY A 152 30.15 5.53 -0.76
CA GLY A 152 30.19 5.24 0.68
C GLY A 152 28.81 5.10 1.35
N ASN A 153 27.74 4.94 0.58
CA ASN A 153 26.37 4.69 1.09
C ASN A 153 25.81 5.79 2.02
N LEU A 154 26.19 7.07 1.85
CA LEU A 154 25.73 8.17 2.70
C LEU A 154 25.12 9.31 1.88
N PHE A 155 24.02 9.84 2.37
CA PHE A 155 23.50 11.15 1.95
C PHE A 155 24.27 12.25 2.68
N THR A 156 24.84 13.15 1.90
CA THR A 156 25.49 14.37 2.41
C THR A 156 24.73 15.60 1.89
N PRO A 157 24.85 16.78 2.54
CA PRO A 157 24.20 17.99 2.01
C PRO A 157 24.57 18.29 0.58
N LEU A 158 25.81 18.02 0.17
CA LEU A 158 26.29 18.25 -1.19
C LEU A 158 25.60 17.33 -2.19
N ASN A 159 25.68 15.99 -1.99
CA ASN A 159 25.15 15.04 -2.97
C ASN A 159 23.62 15.10 -3.07
N VAL A 160 22.92 15.35 -1.95
CA VAL A 160 21.47 15.57 -1.93
C VAL A 160 21.11 16.85 -2.70
N THR A 161 21.84 17.94 -2.49
CA THR A 161 21.59 19.21 -3.22
C THR A 161 21.77 19.02 -4.73
N LEU A 162 22.87 18.39 -5.17
CA LEU A 162 23.12 18.10 -6.58
C LEU A 162 22.02 17.22 -7.18
N TRP A 163 21.61 16.20 -6.46
CA TRP A 163 20.55 15.29 -6.87
C TRP A 163 19.18 15.99 -7.00
N VAL A 164 18.78 16.74 -5.97
CA VAL A 164 17.52 17.50 -5.98
C VAL A 164 17.50 18.54 -7.09
N LEU A 165 18.61 19.27 -7.31
CA LEU A 165 18.71 20.21 -8.41
C LEU A 165 18.62 19.50 -9.77
N SER A 166 19.23 18.32 -9.93
CA SER A 166 19.10 17.53 -11.16
C SER A 166 17.65 17.14 -11.44
N ILE A 167 16.91 16.72 -10.38
CA ILE A 167 15.48 16.42 -10.48
C ILE A 167 14.67 17.66 -10.85
N ILE A 168 14.91 18.80 -10.20
CA ILE A 168 14.21 20.06 -10.53
C ILE A 168 14.44 20.43 -11.98
N PHE A 169 15.68 20.39 -12.46
CA PHE A 169 15.99 20.78 -13.81
C PHE A 169 15.46 19.80 -14.88
N ILE A 170 15.43 18.47 -14.62
CA ILE A 170 14.80 17.54 -15.56
C ILE A 170 13.28 17.78 -15.63
N LEU A 171 12.64 18.08 -14.50
CA LEU A 171 11.23 18.45 -14.47
C LEU A 171 10.98 19.74 -15.25
N LEU A 172 11.81 20.78 -15.06
CA LEU A 172 11.72 22.03 -15.81
C LEU A 172 11.95 21.83 -17.31
N ALA A 173 12.81 20.87 -17.71
CA ALA A 173 13.06 20.55 -19.10
C ALA A 173 11.83 19.97 -19.82
N PHE A 174 11.10 19.08 -19.14
CA PHE A 174 10.01 18.33 -19.77
C PHE A 174 8.62 18.81 -19.39
N TRP A 175 8.44 19.58 -18.31
CA TRP A 175 7.12 20.03 -17.86
C TRP A 175 6.41 20.90 -18.87
N GLN A 176 5.17 20.56 -19.18
CA GLN A 176 4.29 21.31 -20.08
C GLN A 176 3.33 22.13 -19.22
N ALA A 177 3.42 23.34 -19.21
CA ALA A 177 2.59 24.45 -18.80
C ALA A 177 3.48 25.61 -18.32
N GLU A 178 2.96 26.79 -18.27
CA GLU A 178 3.55 27.85 -17.45
C GLU A 178 3.55 27.38 -16.00
N LEU A 179 4.67 27.52 -15.30
CA LEU A 179 4.79 27.11 -13.91
C LEU A 179 3.68 27.80 -13.09
N PRO A 180 2.92 27.07 -12.27
CA PRO A 180 1.73 27.58 -11.58
C PRO A 180 2.02 28.74 -10.61
N PHE A 181 3.30 29.01 -10.32
CA PHE A 181 3.72 30.05 -9.37
C PHE A 181 3.24 31.48 -9.76
N ARG A 182 3.19 31.83 -11.03
CA ARG A 182 2.68 33.15 -11.45
C ARG A 182 1.16 33.27 -11.26
N GLY A 183 0.43 32.21 -11.60
CA GLY A 183 -1.02 32.17 -11.44
C GLY A 183 -1.47 32.06 -10.00
N TRP A 184 -0.72 31.35 -9.15
CA TRP A 184 -1.05 31.20 -7.72
C TRP A 184 -0.82 32.51 -6.94
N TRP A 185 0.23 33.24 -7.27
CA TRP A 185 0.53 34.52 -6.63
C TRP A 185 -0.42 35.64 -7.06
N SER A 186 -0.85 35.69 -8.32
CA SER A 186 -1.90 36.61 -8.79
C SER A 186 -3.26 36.23 -8.17
N TRP A 187 -3.59 34.94 -8.14
CA TRP A 187 -4.82 34.45 -7.50
C TRP A 187 -4.90 34.79 -6.00
N LEU A 188 -3.80 34.62 -5.23
CA LEU A 188 -3.71 35.04 -3.82
C LEU A 188 -3.88 36.55 -3.65
N LYS A 189 -3.38 37.36 -4.58
CA LYS A 189 -3.52 38.83 -4.56
C LYS A 189 -4.94 39.30 -4.92
N GLU A 190 -5.58 38.58 -5.85
CA GLU A 190 -6.91 38.94 -6.37
C GLU A 190 -8.06 38.46 -5.47
N HIS A 191 -7.80 37.46 -4.62
CA HIS A 191 -8.85 36.86 -3.75
C HIS A 191 -8.50 36.93 -2.26
N PRO A 192 -8.22 38.13 -1.69
CA PRO A 192 -7.89 38.26 -0.27
C PRO A 192 -9.10 38.03 0.66
N ARG A 193 -10.33 38.02 0.12
CA ARG A 193 -11.58 37.82 0.89
C ARG A 193 -12.54 36.93 0.12
N LEU A 194 -12.26 35.62 0.08
CA LEU A 194 -13.26 34.64 -0.34
C LEU A 194 -14.39 34.60 0.68
N PRO A 195 -15.64 34.94 0.31
CA PRO A 195 -16.78 34.60 1.15
C PRO A 195 -16.90 33.09 1.16
N TRP A 196 -16.59 32.46 2.28
CA TRP A 196 -16.68 31.03 2.49
C TRP A 196 -18.16 30.62 2.49
N LYS A 197 -18.77 30.49 1.30
CA LYS A 197 -20.08 29.86 1.15
C LYS A 197 -19.86 28.35 1.11
N PHE A 198 -19.93 27.70 2.26
CA PHE A 198 -19.93 26.25 2.34
C PHE A 198 -21.27 25.70 1.86
N SER A 199 -21.35 25.22 0.64
CA SER A 199 -22.45 24.36 0.21
C SER A 199 -22.02 22.90 0.43
N ILE A 200 -22.60 22.28 1.46
CA ILE A 200 -22.34 20.86 1.74
C ILE A 200 -23.22 20.04 0.80
N SER A 201 -22.64 19.46 -0.25
CA SER A 201 -23.36 18.56 -1.14
C SER A 201 -23.55 17.18 -0.48
N PRO A 202 -24.62 16.42 -0.81
CA PRO A 202 -24.79 15.04 -0.33
C PRO A 202 -23.57 14.15 -0.65
N TRP A 203 -22.90 14.41 -1.78
CA TRP A 203 -21.66 13.72 -2.15
C TRP A 203 -20.51 14.01 -1.18
N ALA A 204 -20.36 15.26 -0.74
CA ALA A 204 -19.34 15.63 0.25
C ALA A 204 -19.58 14.94 1.60
N VAL A 205 -20.84 14.83 2.04
CA VAL A 205 -21.19 14.08 3.26
C VAL A 205 -20.83 12.60 3.13
N LEU A 206 -21.12 12.00 1.99
CA LEU A 206 -20.77 10.59 1.73
C LEU A 206 -19.24 10.39 1.74
N VAL A 207 -18.48 11.26 1.07
CA VAL A 207 -17.01 11.22 1.07
C VAL A 207 -16.45 11.37 2.48
N LEU A 208 -17.00 12.29 3.28
CA LEU A 208 -16.61 12.47 4.68
C LEU A 208 -16.91 11.22 5.52
N GLY A 209 -18.10 10.62 5.35
CA GLY A 209 -18.46 9.37 6.03
C GLY A 209 -17.49 8.22 5.69
N VAL A 210 -17.13 8.09 4.42
CA VAL A 210 -16.12 7.11 3.97
C VAL A 210 -14.75 7.42 4.58
N ALA A 211 -14.33 8.69 4.60
CA ALA A 211 -13.04 9.08 5.19
C ALA A 211 -12.99 8.78 6.70
N ILE A 212 -14.06 9.06 7.44
CA ILE A 212 -14.16 8.74 8.88
C ILE A 212 -14.04 7.23 9.10
N LEU A 213 -14.79 6.42 8.34
CA LEU A 213 -14.75 4.97 8.46
C LEU A 213 -13.34 4.41 8.16
N VAL A 214 -12.71 4.91 7.10
CA VAL A 214 -11.36 4.51 6.72
C VAL A 214 -10.32 4.87 7.79
N VAL A 215 -10.39 6.10 8.32
CA VAL A 215 -9.50 6.53 9.41
C VAL A 215 -9.75 5.70 10.66
N PHE A 216 -11.02 5.37 10.97
CA PHE A 216 -11.34 4.46 12.07
C PHE A 216 -10.62 3.12 11.91
N PHE A 217 -10.73 2.43 10.79
CA PHE A 217 -10.06 1.14 10.57
C PHE A 217 -8.53 1.24 10.64
N ARG A 218 -7.94 2.40 10.29
CA ARG A 218 -6.50 2.62 10.36
C ARG A 218 -6.00 2.96 11.76
N ALA A 219 -6.73 3.77 12.54
CA ALA A 219 -6.25 4.39 13.77
C ALA A 219 -6.83 3.77 15.06
N TYR A 220 -8.03 3.17 15.01
CA TYR A 220 -8.67 2.59 16.19
C TYR A 220 -7.78 1.52 16.83
N ARG A 221 -7.51 1.62 18.12
CA ARG A 221 -6.63 0.73 18.91
C ARG A 221 -5.25 0.53 18.27
N ILE A 222 -4.64 1.60 17.76
CA ILE A 222 -3.35 1.55 17.06
C ILE A 222 -2.23 1.00 17.95
N ASP A 223 -2.24 1.30 19.23
CA ASP A 223 -1.31 0.84 20.26
C ASP A 223 -1.44 -0.66 20.56
N GLN A 224 -2.65 -1.22 20.43
CA GLN A 224 -3.00 -2.56 20.85
C GLN A 224 -3.03 -3.59 19.72
N VAL A 225 -3.23 -3.18 18.48
CA VAL A 225 -3.38 -4.09 17.33
C VAL A 225 -2.38 -3.76 16.22
N PRO A 226 -1.34 -4.60 16.04
CA PRO A 226 -0.88 -5.71 16.89
C PRO A 226 -0.19 -5.22 18.17
N PRO A 227 -0.13 -6.02 19.27
CA PRO A 227 0.35 -5.54 20.56
C PRO A 227 1.87 -5.55 20.73
N GLN A 228 2.59 -6.42 20.04
CA GLN A 228 4.00 -6.69 20.25
C GLN A 228 4.86 -6.37 19.03
N MET A 229 6.12 -6.01 19.26
CA MET A 229 7.14 -5.96 18.22
C MET A 229 7.70 -7.35 17.93
N VAL A 230 8.27 -7.54 16.73
CA VAL A 230 9.07 -8.70 16.34
C VAL A 230 10.48 -8.23 15.97
N SER A 231 11.44 -9.15 15.83
CA SER A 231 12.87 -8.84 15.56
C SER A 231 13.07 -7.86 14.39
N ASP A 232 12.23 -7.94 13.37
CA ASP A 232 12.24 -6.99 12.24
C ASP A 232 12.03 -5.52 12.67
N HIS A 233 11.31 -5.27 13.77
CA HIS A 233 11.11 -3.91 14.28
C HIS A 233 12.35 -3.41 15.01
N ALA A 234 13.07 -4.30 15.75
CA ALA A 234 14.33 -3.95 16.41
C ALA A 234 15.33 -3.38 15.40
N GLU A 235 15.52 -4.09 14.29
CA GLU A 235 16.42 -3.65 13.22
C GLU A 235 16.06 -2.28 12.66
N LYS A 236 14.76 -2.00 12.51
CA LYS A 236 14.30 -0.70 11.97
C LYS A 236 14.47 0.43 12.98
N LEU A 237 14.20 0.17 14.25
CA LEU A 237 14.40 1.18 15.29
C LEU A 237 15.87 1.53 15.46
N LEU A 238 16.78 0.55 15.32
CA LEU A 238 18.23 0.79 15.28
C LEU A 238 18.66 1.59 14.06
N ASP A 239 18.12 1.28 12.86
CA ASP A 239 18.38 2.08 11.66
C ASP A 239 17.86 3.53 11.80
N ILE A 240 16.72 3.71 12.48
CA ILE A 240 16.16 5.05 12.77
C ILE A 240 17.02 5.77 13.80
N TRP A 241 17.53 5.06 14.80
CA TRP A 241 18.51 5.61 15.75
C TRP A 241 19.73 6.17 15.02
N ASP A 242 20.29 5.40 14.08
CA ASP A 242 21.44 5.84 13.27
C ASP A 242 21.11 7.13 12.49
N VAL A 243 19.91 7.21 11.87
CA VAL A 243 19.48 8.43 11.16
C VAL A 243 19.46 9.65 12.07
N LEU A 244 18.85 9.52 13.25
CA LEU A 244 18.72 10.63 14.22
C LEU A 244 20.06 11.02 14.86
N HIS A 245 21.09 10.14 14.76
CA HIS A 245 22.46 10.41 15.19
C HIS A 245 23.40 10.73 14.01
N GLY A 246 22.85 11.11 12.84
CA GLY A 246 23.60 11.65 11.71
C GLY A 246 24.12 10.61 10.71
N GLN A 247 23.81 9.33 10.86
CA GLN A 247 24.16 8.29 9.89
C GLN A 247 23.08 8.18 8.80
N THR A 248 23.17 9.04 7.82
CA THR A 248 22.16 9.20 6.76
C THR A 248 22.40 8.24 5.59
N HIS A 249 22.17 6.94 5.80
CA HIS A 249 22.39 5.91 4.78
C HIS A 249 21.41 5.99 3.60
N ILE A 250 21.93 5.71 2.39
CA ILE A 250 21.16 5.51 1.17
C ILE A 250 20.42 4.16 1.23
N PHE A 251 21.11 3.14 1.75
CA PHE A 251 20.60 1.80 1.93
C PHE A 251 21.09 1.26 3.27
N PHE A 252 20.20 0.78 4.13
CA PHE A 252 20.51 0.27 5.46
C PHE A 252 20.92 -1.19 5.39
N PRO A 253 22.16 -1.58 5.78
CA PRO A 253 22.68 -2.93 5.52
C PRO A 253 22.21 -3.99 6.51
N ARG A 254 21.69 -3.62 7.72
CA ARG A 254 21.25 -4.59 8.73
C ARG A 254 20.24 -5.59 8.17
N ASN A 255 20.32 -6.84 8.62
CA ASN A 255 19.40 -7.93 8.25
C ASN A 255 19.16 -8.02 6.73
N THR A 256 20.20 -8.32 5.98
CA THR A 256 20.23 -8.44 4.49
C THR A 256 19.89 -7.14 3.73
N GLY A 257 19.77 -6.02 4.42
CA GLY A 257 19.60 -4.71 3.82
C GLY A 257 18.16 -4.28 3.53
N ARG A 258 17.97 -2.98 3.47
CA ARG A 258 16.65 -2.37 3.22
C ARG A 258 16.72 -0.95 2.68
N GLU A 259 15.72 -0.61 1.88
CA GLU A 259 15.49 0.74 1.32
C GLU A 259 15.08 1.73 2.41
N ALA A 260 15.42 3.01 2.22
CA ALA A 260 15.51 4.02 3.28
C ALA A 260 14.21 4.76 3.67
N ILE A 261 13.16 4.79 2.82
CA ILE A 261 12.00 5.69 3.02
C ILE A 261 11.35 5.53 4.39
N GLN A 262 11.16 4.29 4.88
CA GLN A 262 10.52 4.07 6.18
C GLN A 262 11.33 4.68 7.32
N MET A 263 12.67 4.56 7.30
CA MET A 263 13.53 5.04 8.37
C MET A 263 13.49 6.55 8.47
N TYR A 264 13.65 7.25 7.35
CA TYR A 264 13.55 8.72 7.30
C TYR A 264 12.16 9.23 7.67
N LEU A 265 11.09 8.56 7.19
CA LEU A 265 9.71 8.94 7.55
C LEU A 265 9.49 8.79 9.06
N THR A 266 9.92 7.67 9.66
CA THR A 266 9.72 7.43 11.09
C THR A 266 10.64 8.33 11.93
N ALA A 267 11.87 8.60 11.49
CA ALA A 267 12.75 9.57 12.14
C ALA A 267 12.07 10.96 12.21
N GLY A 268 11.50 11.42 11.10
CA GLY A 268 10.73 12.67 11.07
C GLY A 268 9.49 12.67 11.98
N ILE A 269 8.82 11.52 12.14
CA ILE A 269 7.67 11.37 13.07
C ILE A 269 8.16 11.46 14.52
N ILE A 270 9.26 10.80 14.87
CA ILE A 270 9.83 10.85 16.22
C ILE A 270 10.23 12.29 16.57
N ASP A 271 10.89 12.98 15.66
CA ASP A 271 11.32 14.36 15.85
C ASP A 271 10.14 15.34 15.97
N LEU A 272 9.10 15.18 15.11
CA LEU A 272 7.95 16.08 15.10
C LEU A 272 6.97 15.82 16.25
N LEU A 273 6.69 14.55 16.58
CA LEU A 273 5.65 14.16 17.55
C LEU A 273 6.23 13.72 18.91
N HIS A 274 7.55 13.66 19.07
CA HIS A 274 8.25 13.24 20.28
C HIS A 274 7.81 11.87 20.80
N THR A 275 7.48 10.94 19.91
CA THR A 275 6.97 9.60 20.25
C THR A 275 8.04 8.61 20.68
N GLY A 276 9.32 8.97 20.57
CA GLY A 276 10.45 8.12 20.93
C GLY A 276 10.64 6.90 19.98
N TYR A 277 11.60 6.05 20.32
CA TYR A 277 11.91 4.83 19.56
C TYR A 277 10.95 3.70 19.92
N THR A 278 9.69 3.84 19.55
CA THR A 278 8.59 2.98 19.96
C THR A 278 7.91 2.29 18.79
N PHE A 279 7.17 1.23 19.08
CA PHE A 279 6.32 0.59 18.09
C PHE A 279 5.25 1.55 17.51
N LEU A 280 4.74 2.46 18.33
CA LEU A 280 3.77 3.47 17.90
C LEU A 280 4.35 4.39 16.81
N SER A 281 5.61 4.82 16.94
CA SER A 281 6.28 5.66 15.93
C SER A 281 6.33 4.99 14.55
N LEU A 282 6.67 3.69 14.52
CA LEU A 282 6.65 2.88 13.30
C LEU A 282 5.23 2.77 12.71
N LYS A 283 4.23 2.51 13.56
CA LYS A 283 2.83 2.36 13.15
C LYS A 283 2.24 3.65 12.58
N ILE A 284 2.49 4.79 13.20
CA ILE A 284 2.03 6.10 12.69
C ILE A 284 2.54 6.30 11.28
N GLY A 285 3.83 6.08 11.03
CA GLY A 285 4.44 6.21 9.70
C GLY A 285 3.76 5.31 8.65
N THR A 286 3.60 4.04 8.98
CA THR A 286 3.04 3.07 8.03
C THR A 286 1.53 3.25 7.80
N ILE A 287 0.78 3.74 8.79
CA ILE A 287 -0.63 4.11 8.64
C ILE A 287 -0.79 5.34 7.74
N LEU A 288 0.03 6.37 7.92
CA LEU A 288 0.03 7.55 7.04
C LEU A 288 0.29 7.14 5.58
N VAL A 289 1.27 6.27 5.35
CA VAL A 289 1.56 5.69 4.02
C VAL A 289 0.34 4.96 3.45
N GLY A 290 -0.32 4.12 4.26
CA GLY A 290 -1.52 3.41 3.86
C GLY A 290 -2.69 4.34 3.52
N LEU A 291 -2.87 5.44 4.26
CA LEU A 291 -3.88 6.47 3.99
C LEU A 291 -3.57 7.25 2.70
N LEU A 292 -2.31 7.61 2.47
CA LEU A 292 -1.89 8.33 1.25
C LEU A 292 -2.08 7.53 -0.04
N THR A 293 -2.22 6.21 0.04
CA THR A 293 -2.55 5.35 -1.10
C THR A 293 -3.97 5.63 -1.65
N LEU A 294 -4.92 5.93 -0.76
CA LEU A 294 -6.35 5.95 -1.08
C LEU A 294 -6.79 7.08 -2.03
N PRO A 295 -6.26 8.31 -1.95
CA PRO A 295 -6.56 9.34 -2.94
C PRO A 295 -6.22 8.92 -4.38
N TYR A 296 -5.11 8.23 -4.57
CA TYR A 296 -4.72 7.74 -5.90
C TYR A 296 -5.57 6.55 -6.34
N LEU A 297 -6.00 5.70 -5.42
CA LEU A 297 -6.97 4.64 -5.71
C LEU A 297 -8.33 5.23 -6.14
N TYR A 298 -8.79 6.33 -5.48
CA TYR A 298 -9.97 7.09 -5.91
C TYR A 298 -9.83 7.63 -7.33
N LEU A 299 -8.69 8.27 -7.63
CA LEU A 299 -8.42 8.84 -8.94
C LEU A 299 -8.35 7.75 -10.02
N LEU A 300 -7.74 6.61 -9.72
CA LEU A 300 -7.68 5.46 -10.61
C LEU A 300 -9.08 4.86 -10.86
N GLY A 301 -9.91 4.73 -9.83
CA GLY A 301 -11.29 4.29 -9.97
C GLY A 301 -12.13 5.25 -10.83
N LYS A 302 -11.91 6.55 -10.69
CA LYS A 302 -12.52 7.55 -11.56
C LYS A 302 -12.04 7.42 -13.01
N GLU A 303 -10.78 7.08 -13.23
CA GLU A 303 -10.22 6.82 -14.58
C GLU A 303 -10.80 5.54 -15.19
N MET A 304 -11.21 4.57 -14.35
CA MET A 304 -11.83 3.32 -14.79
C MET A 304 -13.35 3.39 -14.96
N GLY A 305 -13.96 4.57 -14.82
CA GLY A 305 -15.38 4.76 -15.14
C GLY A 305 -16.04 5.94 -14.43
N SER A 306 -16.10 5.97 -13.11
CA SER A 306 -16.90 6.97 -12.41
C SER A 306 -16.35 7.37 -11.04
N ARG A 307 -16.83 8.52 -10.50
CA ARG A 307 -16.55 8.93 -9.11
C ARG A 307 -17.07 7.89 -8.11
N ARG A 308 -18.14 7.16 -8.44
CA ARG A 308 -18.74 6.12 -7.59
C ARG A 308 -17.79 4.93 -7.50
N ILE A 309 -17.19 4.47 -8.60
CA ILE A 309 -16.15 3.43 -8.59
C ILE A 309 -14.96 3.85 -7.72
N GLY A 310 -14.47 5.09 -7.88
CA GLY A 310 -13.38 5.61 -7.07
C GLY A 310 -13.69 5.58 -5.57
N LEU A 311 -14.90 6.03 -5.17
CA LEU A 311 -15.30 6.04 -3.77
C LEU A 311 -15.49 4.61 -3.20
N LEU A 312 -16.08 3.70 -3.97
CA LEU A 312 -16.24 2.30 -3.58
C LEU A 312 -14.88 1.60 -3.43
N ALA A 313 -13.92 1.87 -4.33
CA ALA A 313 -12.57 1.32 -4.22
C ALA A 313 -11.87 1.78 -2.94
N VAL A 314 -11.98 3.08 -2.58
CA VAL A 314 -11.46 3.63 -1.33
C VAL A 314 -12.16 3.01 -0.11
N LEU A 315 -13.48 2.87 -0.17
CA LEU A 315 -14.27 2.32 0.92
C LEU A 315 -13.88 0.87 1.21
N PHE A 316 -13.91 -0.01 0.20
CA PHE A 316 -13.54 -1.42 0.36
C PHE A 316 -12.07 -1.58 0.75
N ALA A 317 -11.11 -0.93 0.07
CA ALA A 317 -9.70 -0.99 0.45
C ALA A 317 -9.41 -0.37 1.82
N GLY A 318 -10.16 0.65 2.20
CA GLY A 318 -9.99 1.36 3.48
C GLY A 318 -10.38 0.52 4.70
N MET A 319 -11.47 -0.24 4.61
CA MET A 319 -11.94 -1.10 5.69
C MET A 319 -11.40 -2.54 5.63
N ALA A 320 -10.91 -2.99 4.47
CA ALA A 320 -10.49 -4.37 4.26
C ALA A 320 -9.35 -4.82 5.18
N TYR A 321 -9.41 -6.07 5.59
CA TYR A 321 -8.43 -6.75 6.42
C TYR A 321 -7.00 -6.62 5.88
N TRP A 322 -6.74 -7.05 4.65
CA TRP A 322 -5.41 -7.08 4.05
C TRP A 322 -4.68 -5.71 4.07
N PRO A 323 -5.22 -4.59 3.52
CA PRO A 323 -4.55 -3.30 3.59
C PRO A 323 -4.40 -2.77 5.02
N ASN A 324 -5.31 -3.13 5.94
CA ASN A 324 -5.24 -2.71 7.33
C ASN A 324 -4.08 -3.38 8.07
N VAL A 325 -3.97 -4.69 7.98
CA VAL A 325 -2.94 -5.45 8.68
C VAL A 325 -1.54 -5.02 8.23
N ILE A 326 -1.28 -4.93 6.92
CA ILE A 326 0.05 -4.50 6.42
C ILE A 326 0.40 -3.05 6.76
N SER A 327 -0.60 -2.18 7.03
CA SER A 327 -0.37 -0.80 7.46
C SER A 327 -0.15 -0.69 8.96
N ARG A 328 -0.77 -1.56 9.77
CA ARG A 328 -0.76 -1.51 11.23
C ARG A 328 0.45 -2.19 11.87
N VAL A 329 1.09 -3.11 11.14
CA VAL A 329 2.24 -3.89 11.63
C VAL A 329 3.54 -3.07 11.79
N GLY A 330 3.57 -1.79 11.40
CA GLY A 330 4.75 -0.94 11.58
C GLY A 330 5.93 -1.27 10.65
N LEU A 331 5.70 -2.04 9.58
CA LEU A 331 6.71 -2.42 8.59
C LEU A 331 6.44 -1.77 7.24
N ARG A 332 7.48 -1.59 6.42
CA ARG A 332 7.47 -0.82 5.15
C ARG A 332 6.50 -1.34 4.07
N PHE A 333 5.69 -2.35 4.35
CA PHE A 333 4.81 -3.02 3.40
C PHE A 333 3.84 -2.10 2.63
N PRO A 334 3.20 -1.10 3.27
CA PRO A 334 2.24 -0.23 2.58
C PRO A 334 2.91 0.75 1.59
N LEU A 335 4.26 0.87 1.58
CA LEU A 335 4.97 1.62 0.56
C LEU A 335 4.78 1.01 -0.85
N TYR A 336 4.54 -0.30 -0.94
CA TYR A 336 4.33 -0.94 -2.24
C TYR A 336 3.03 -0.46 -2.91
N PRO A 337 1.83 -0.60 -2.33
CA PRO A 337 0.61 -0.07 -2.93
C PRO A 337 0.61 1.46 -3.03
N LEU A 338 1.29 2.20 -2.12
CA LEU A 338 1.39 3.66 -2.18
C LEU A 338 1.92 4.13 -3.52
N PHE A 339 2.97 3.49 -4.05
CA PHE A 339 3.58 3.92 -5.31
C PHE A 339 3.02 3.20 -6.55
N VAL A 340 2.39 2.04 -6.39
CA VAL A 340 1.65 1.38 -7.48
C VAL A 340 0.46 2.23 -7.92
N ALA A 341 -0.32 2.77 -6.98
CA ALA A 341 -1.53 3.51 -7.28
C ALA A 341 -1.29 4.77 -8.15
N PRO A 342 -0.41 5.72 -7.79
CA PRO A 342 -0.12 6.87 -8.62
C PRO A 342 0.58 6.49 -9.93
N THR A 343 1.48 5.50 -9.92
CA THR A 343 2.15 5.07 -11.16
C THR A 343 1.13 4.57 -12.18
N LEU A 344 0.21 3.68 -11.79
CA LEU A 344 -0.84 3.18 -12.69
C LEU A 344 -1.82 4.28 -13.09
N TYR A 345 -2.24 5.14 -12.15
CA TYR A 345 -3.16 6.24 -12.44
C TYR A 345 -2.60 7.20 -13.49
N TYR A 346 -1.40 7.72 -13.26
CA TYR A 346 -0.80 8.67 -14.18
C TYR A 346 -0.41 8.01 -15.51
N LEU A 347 0.06 6.77 -15.50
CA LEU A 347 0.36 6.03 -16.72
C LEU A 347 -0.89 5.83 -17.59
N MET A 348 -1.97 5.33 -16.99
CA MET A 348 -3.24 5.10 -17.70
C MET A 348 -3.83 6.40 -18.24
N ARG A 349 -3.83 7.46 -17.43
CA ARG A 349 -4.29 8.78 -17.82
C ARG A 349 -3.41 9.35 -18.93
N GLY A 350 -2.08 9.24 -18.83
CA GLY A 350 -1.14 9.70 -19.85
C GLY A 350 -1.35 9.01 -21.19
N MET A 351 -1.57 7.69 -21.20
CA MET A 351 -1.88 6.94 -22.42
C MET A 351 -3.25 7.34 -23.03
N ARG A 352 -4.25 7.66 -22.19
CA ARG A 352 -5.57 8.11 -22.64
C ARG A 352 -5.57 9.56 -23.15
N THR A 353 -4.87 10.46 -22.48
CA THR A 353 -4.90 11.91 -22.77
C THR A 353 -3.72 12.39 -23.61
N ALA A 354 -2.71 11.56 -23.81
CA ALA A 354 -1.42 11.91 -24.43
C ALA A 354 -0.65 13.06 -23.74
N ARG A 355 -0.97 13.39 -22.49
CA ARG A 355 -0.32 14.45 -21.71
C ARG A 355 1.03 14.00 -21.17
N ARG A 356 2.10 14.71 -21.56
CA ARG A 356 3.47 14.43 -21.09
C ARG A 356 3.63 14.54 -19.57
N ASN A 357 2.94 15.49 -18.93
CA ASN A 357 3.02 15.67 -17.48
C ASN A 357 2.53 14.45 -16.71
N ASP A 358 1.60 13.66 -17.26
CA ASP A 358 1.16 12.42 -16.62
C ASP A 358 2.28 11.36 -16.64
N PHE A 359 3.05 11.25 -17.73
CA PHE A 359 4.23 10.38 -17.77
C PHE A 359 5.35 10.86 -16.83
N ILE A 360 5.52 12.18 -16.67
CA ILE A 360 6.44 12.77 -15.67
C ILE A 360 6.03 12.35 -14.26
N LEU A 361 4.75 12.50 -13.91
CA LEU A 361 4.22 12.13 -12.59
C LEU A 361 4.26 10.62 -12.34
N ALA A 362 4.02 9.80 -13.37
CA ALA A 362 4.23 8.36 -13.28
C ALA A 362 5.70 8.00 -13.03
N GLY A 363 6.63 8.69 -13.71
CA GLY A 363 8.08 8.52 -13.51
C GLY A 363 8.55 8.95 -12.11
N LEU A 364 7.99 10.04 -11.57
CA LEU A 364 8.24 10.45 -10.19
C LEU A 364 7.75 9.39 -9.20
N ALA A 365 6.52 8.92 -9.35
CA ALA A 365 5.96 7.92 -8.47
C ALA A 365 6.75 6.60 -8.52
N LEU A 366 7.11 6.14 -9.72
CA LEU A 366 7.93 4.94 -9.90
C LEU A 366 9.32 5.11 -9.29
N GLY A 367 10.02 6.20 -9.64
CA GLY A 367 11.41 6.43 -9.20
C GLY A 367 11.53 6.56 -7.69
N ILE A 368 10.65 7.32 -7.02
CA ILE A 368 10.60 7.40 -5.55
C ILE A 368 10.23 6.04 -4.97
N GLY A 369 9.26 5.35 -5.57
CA GLY A 369 8.79 4.05 -5.11
C GLY A 369 9.89 3.00 -5.03
N LEU A 370 10.88 3.03 -5.93
CA LEU A 370 12.01 2.09 -5.91
C LEU A 370 12.88 2.20 -4.64
N HIS A 371 12.76 3.29 -3.87
CA HIS A 371 13.39 3.45 -2.56
C HIS A 371 12.49 3.02 -1.39
N GLY A 372 11.32 2.43 -1.65
CA GLY A 372 10.33 2.10 -0.60
C GLY A 372 10.44 0.71 -0.03
N TYR A 373 10.07 -0.28 -0.82
CA TYR A 373 10.03 -1.69 -0.39
C TYR A 373 10.40 -2.60 -1.57
N THR A 374 11.34 -3.53 -1.35
CA THR A 374 11.94 -4.37 -2.39
C THR A 374 10.96 -4.96 -3.43
N PRO A 375 9.76 -5.49 -3.07
CA PRO A 375 8.79 -5.99 -4.04
C PRO A 375 8.37 -5.01 -5.13
N ILE A 376 8.49 -3.69 -4.90
CA ILE A 376 8.13 -2.70 -5.92
C ILE A 376 9.03 -2.73 -7.15
N ARG A 377 10.18 -3.40 -7.07
CA ARG A 377 11.11 -3.59 -8.21
C ARG A 377 10.48 -4.32 -9.40
N ILE A 378 9.30 -4.93 -9.22
CA ILE A 378 8.51 -5.48 -10.31
C ILE A 378 7.75 -4.40 -11.09
N LEU A 379 7.52 -3.22 -10.51
CA LEU A 379 6.66 -2.19 -11.10
C LEU A 379 7.20 -1.63 -12.43
N PRO A 380 8.52 -1.44 -12.65
CA PRO A 380 9.04 -1.10 -13.99
C PRO A 380 8.61 -2.10 -15.07
N PHE A 381 8.63 -3.39 -14.75
CA PHE A 381 8.16 -4.44 -15.66
C PHE A 381 6.65 -4.32 -15.92
N VAL A 382 5.85 -4.05 -14.90
CA VAL A 382 4.40 -3.81 -15.05
C VAL A 382 4.13 -2.60 -15.94
N VAL A 383 4.91 -1.53 -15.82
CA VAL A 383 4.84 -0.34 -16.69
C VAL A 383 5.11 -0.71 -18.15
N LEU A 384 6.15 -1.50 -18.41
CA LEU A 384 6.48 -1.97 -19.76
C LEU A 384 5.36 -2.84 -20.35
N VAL A 385 4.80 -3.76 -19.55
CA VAL A 385 3.66 -4.58 -19.96
C VAL A 385 2.44 -3.70 -20.25
N ALA A 386 2.14 -2.71 -19.41
CA ALA A 386 1.01 -1.79 -19.61
C ALA A 386 1.14 -1.01 -20.92
N VAL A 387 2.31 -0.45 -21.20
CA VAL A 387 2.60 0.26 -22.46
C VAL A 387 2.54 -0.70 -23.65
N GLY A 388 3.12 -1.90 -23.53
CA GLY A 388 3.07 -2.93 -24.57
C GLY A 388 1.63 -3.32 -24.91
N LEU A 389 0.79 -3.58 -23.89
CA LEU A 389 -0.62 -3.87 -24.09
C LEU A 389 -1.34 -2.71 -24.81
N TYR A 390 -1.12 -1.47 -24.37
CA TYR A 390 -1.72 -0.30 -25.02
C TYR A 390 -1.32 -0.24 -26.50
N LEU A 391 -0.03 -0.37 -26.82
CA LEU A 391 0.49 -0.30 -28.19
C LEU A 391 -0.06 -1.40 -29.12
N LEU A 392 -0.43 -2.56 -28.57
CA LEU A 392 -1.04 -3.67 -29.32
C LEU A 392 -2.53 -3.43 -29.61
N HIS A 393 -3.20 -2.54 -28.91
CA HIS A 393 -4.63 -2.28 -29.09
C HIS A 393 -4.90 -1.16 -30.11
N SER A 394 -6.10 -1.19 -30.71
CA SER A 394 -6.53 -0.20 -31.70
C SER A 394 -6.61 1.22 -31.15
N GLN A 395 -6.85 1.37 -29.84
CA GLN A 395 -6.91 2.67 -29.15
C GLN A 395 -5.58 3.45 -29.19
N ALA A 396 -4.45 2.77 -29.45
CA ALA A 396 -3.14 3.39 -29.61
C ALA A 396 -2.87 3.94 -31.02
N LYS A 397 -3.75 3.69 -32.01
CA LYS A 397 -3.56 4.18 -33.38
C LYS A 397 -3.44 5.71 -33.39
N GLY A 398 -2.42 6.22 -34.08
CA GLY A 398 -2.10 7.65 -34.12
C GLY A 398 -1.36 8.20 -32.90
N ARG A 399 -1.25 7.44 -31.80
CA ARG A 399 -0.65 7.91 -30.53
C ARG A 399 0.58 7.10 -30.07
N ARG A 400 1.00 6.11 -30.84
CA ARG A 400 2.09 5.19 -30.47
C ARG A 400 3.40 5.93 -30.17
N MET A 401 3.76 6.88 -31.03
CA MET A 401 5.01 7.64 -30.85
C MET A 401 4.96 8.58 -29.64
N GLN A 402 3.81 9.20 -29.37
CA GLN A 402 3.59 10.02 -28.17
C GLN A 402 3.72 9.18 -26.90
N THR A 403 3.16 7.99 -26.91
CA THR A 403 3.28 7.05 -25.77
C THR A 403 4.72 6.58 -25.58
N LEU A 404 5.44 6.26 -26.63
CA LEU A 404 6.85 5.86 -26.55
C LEU A 404 7.76 7.01 -26.08
N SER A 405 7.53 8.23 -26.56
CA SER A 405 8.25 9.39 -26.05
C SER A 405 7.90 9.70 -24.58
N GLY A 406 6.63 9.54 -24.21
CA GLY A 406 6.19 9.62 -22.82
C GLY A 406 6.85 8.58 -21.94
N LEU A 407 6.93 7.32 -22.40
CA LEU A 407 7.66 6.25 -21.70
C LEU A 407 9.14 6.59 -21.53
N LEU A 408 9.79 7.14 -22.54
CA LEU A 408 11.19 7.58 -22.45
C LEU A 408 11.38 8.64 -21.36
N VAL A 409 10.46 9.63 -21.29
CA VAL A 409 10.49 10.67 -20.24
C VAL A 409 10.27 10.04 -18.87
N LEU A 410 9.30 9.14 -18.73
CA LEU A 410 9.04 8.40 -17.49
C LEU A 410 10.30 7.65 -17.02
N VAL A 411 10.93 6.89 -17.90
CA VAL A 411 12.15 6.12 -17.60
C VAL A 411 13.28 7.04 -17.19
N LEU A 412 13.52 8.13 -17.93
CA LEU A 412 14.60 9.08 -17.63
C LEU A 412 14.43 9.70 -16.24
N ILE A 413 13.21 10.12 -15.88
CA ILE A 413 12.92 10.68 -14.56
C ILE A 413 13.10 9.62 -13.49
N SER A 414 12.59 8.39 -13.71
CA SER A 414 12.75 7.30 -12.75
C SER A 414 14.21 6.94 -12.52
N VAL A 415 15.05 6.95 -13.56
CA VAL A 415 16.49 6.66 -13.46
C VAL A 415 17.20 7.75 -12.66
N ILE A 416 16.89 9.04 -12.88
CA ILE A 416 17.51 10.13 -12.11
C ILE A 416 17.11 10.03 -10.62
N LEU A 417 15.87 9.67 -10.33
CA LEU A 417 15.43 9.44 -8.95
C LEU A 417 16.11 8.21 -8.33
N PHE A 418 16.38 7.18 -9.12
CA PHE A 418 17.02 5.94 -8.68
C PHE A 418 18.54 6.04 -8.49
N LEU A 419 19.19 7.14 -8.93
CA LEU A 419 20.65 7.29 -8.91
C LEU A 419 21.33 6.95 -7.56
N PRO A 420 20.79 7.37 -6.38
CA PRO A 420 21.40 6.99 -5.11
C PRO A 420 21.47 5.49 -4.93
N LEU A 421 20.38 4.79 -5.18
CA LEU A 421 20.29 3.34 -5.03
C LEU A 421 21.07 2.60 -6.13
N LEU A 422 21.14 3.16 -7.34
CA LEU A 422 21.97 2.65 -8.41
C LEU A 422 23.46 2.73 -8.06
N ARG A 423 23.90 3.87 -7.46
CA ARG A 423 25.28 4.02 -6.99
C ARG A 423 25.61 2.98 -5.93
N PHE A 424 24.72 2.79 -4.95
CA PHE A 424 24.88 1.76 -3.93
C PHE A 424 24.96 0.35 -4.54
N ALA A 425 24.08 0.02 -5.49
CA ALA A 425 24.05 -1.29 -6.13
C ALA A 425 25.35 -1.62 -6.89
N LEU A 426 25.97 -0.61 -7.52
CA LEU A 426 27.24 -0.77 -8.23
C LEU A 426 28.46 -0.84 -7.29
N GLU A 427 28.38 -0.20 -6.12
CA GLU A 427 29.47 -0.19 -5.14
C GLU A 427 29.42 -1.42 -4.22
N TYR A 428 28.22 -1.89 -3.86
CA TYR A 428 27.97 -3.02 -2.96
C TYR A 428 27.06 -4.07 -3.62
N PRO A 429 27.45 -4.68 -4.77
CA PRO A 429 26.57 -5.55 -5.53
C PRO A 429 26.12 -6.77 -4.73
N THR A 430 27.00 -7.37 -3.93
CA THR A 430 26.68 -8.56 -3.12
C THR A 430 25.51 -8.31 -2.13
N ILE A 431 25.51 -7.17 -1.44
CA ILE A 431 24.45 -6.83 -0.48
C ILE A 431 23.14 -6.53 -1.23
N PHE A 432 23.25 -5.78 -2.34
CA PHE A 432 22.09 -5.41 -3.14
C PHE A 432 21.45 -6.62 -3.82
N ASP A 433 22.26 -7.51 -4.40
CA ASP A 433 21.81 -8.74 -5.06
C ASP A 433 21.24 -9.75 -4.07
N LEU A 434 21.86 -9.92 -2.90
CA LEU A 434 21.31 -10.75 -1.84
C LEU A 434 19.88 -10.28 -1.49
N ARG A 435 19.68 -8.99 -1.29
CA ARG A 435 18.35 -8.44 -0.98
C ARG A 435 17.36 -8.57 -2.14
N ALA A 436 17.84 -8.43 -3.38
CA ALA A 436 17.00 -8.51 -4.57
C ALA A 436 16.57 -9.94 -4.92
N PHE A 437 17.48 -10.90 -4.76
CA PHE A 437 17.37 -12.24 -5.36
C PHE A 437 17.40 -13.40 -4.36
N SER A 438 17.54 -13.13 -3.05
CA SER A 438 17.60 -14.18 -2.01
C SER A 438 16.36 -15.11 -2.03
N ARG A 439 15.22 -14.59 -2.43
CA ARG A 439 13.97 -15.36 -2.50
C ARG A 439 13.78 -16.10 -3.81
N LEU A 440 14.41 -15.64 -4.87
CA LEU A 440 14.26 -16.19 -6.22
C LEU A 440 15.16 -17.41 -6.47
N GLY A 441 16.37 -17.40 -5.92
CA GLY A 441 17.40 -18.38 -6.20
C GLY A 441 17.98 -19.04 -4.97
N THR A 442 19.19 -19.58 -5.12
CA THR A 442 19.90 -20.36 -4.09
C THR A 442 20.85 -19.55 -3.21
N LEU A 443 20.73 -18.21 -3.22
CA LEU A 443 21.66 -17.32 -2.53
C LEU A 443 21.58 -17.44 -0.99
N GLU A 444 20.39 -17.67 -0.45
CA GLU A 444 20.15 -17.76 1.00
C GLU A 444 19.95 -19.23 1.45
N ARG A 445 19.20 -20.01 0.68
CA ARG A 445 19.04 -21.46 0.89
C ARG A 445 18.82 -22.21 -0.43
N PRO A 446 19.14 -23.51 -0.54
CA PRO A 446 18.87 -24.31 -1.73
C PRO A 446 17.36 -24.38 -2.01
N LEU A 447 17.01 -24.53 -3.28
CA LEU A 447 15.62 -24.76 -3.67
C LEU A 447 15.15 -26.12 -3.16
N PRO A 448 13.94 -26.22 -2.54
CA PRO A 448 13.44 -27.49 -1.99
C PRO A 448 12.94 -28.46 -3.07
N GLY A 449 13.08 -28.15 -4.35
CA GLY A 449 12.66 -28.97 -5.48
C GLY A 449 12.81 -28.29 -6.83
N SER A 450 12.11 -28.78 -7.84
CA SER A 450 12.11 -28.19 -9.19
C SER A 450 11.54 -26.76 -9.17
N ALA A 451 12.32 -25.79 -9.67
CA ALA A 451 11.91 -24.38 -9.74
C ALA A 451 10.57 -24.18 -10.45
N MET A 452 10.32 -24.93 -11.55
CA MET A 452 9.08 -24.84 -12.31
C MET A 452 7.87 -25.35 -11.50
N LEU A 453 8.02 -26.47 -10.80
CA LEU A 453 6.93 -27.01 -9.96
C LEU A 453 6.65 -26.10 -8.78
N ILE A 454 7.68 -25.55 -8.15
CA ILE A 454 7.52 -24.58 -7.07
C ILE A 454 6.81 -23.32 -7.59
N PHE A 455 7.22 -22.80 -8.75
CA PHE A 455 6.58 -21.65 -9.40
C PHE A 455 5.08 -21.89 -9.65
N LEU A 456 4.73 -23.03 -10.24
CA LEU A 456 3.33 -23.36 -10.53
C LEU A 456 2.51 -23.52 -9.23
N LYS A 457 3.07 -24.15 -8.20
CA LYS A 457 2.44 -24.26 -6.89
C LYS A 457 2.24 -22.88 -6.25
N ASN A 458 3.27 -22.02 -6.29
CA ASN A 458 3.20 -20.67 -5.77
C ASN A 458 2.18 -19.81 -6.54
N LEU A 459 2.12 -19.93 -7.85
CA LEU A 459 1.11 -19.27 -8.69
C LEU A 459 -0.31 -19.71 -8.33
N TRP A 460 -0.51 -21.01 -8.11
CA TRP A 460 -1.80 -21.54 -7.66
C TRP A 460 -2.18 -21.00 -6.28
N ASN A 461 -1.30 -21.10 -5.30
CA ASN A 461 -1.54 -20.59 -3.95
C ASN A 461 -1.83 -19.10 -3.95
N ALA A 462 -1.05 -18.30 -4.69
CA ALA A 462 -1.27 -16.88 -4.84
C ALA A 462 -2.60 -16.56 -5.53
N SER A 463 -3.01 -17.33 -6.55
CA SER A 463 -4.29 -17.13 -7.24
C SER A 463 -5.49 -17.47 -6.36
N THR A 464 -5.36 -18.41 -5.46
CA THR A 464 -6.43 -18.84 -4.54
C THR A 464 -6.45 -18.07 -3.22
N MET A 465 -5.44 -17.22 -2.94
CA MET A 465 -5.36 -16.52 -1.65
C MET A 465 -6.54 -15.60 -1.36
N PHE A 466 -7.20 -15.09 -2.38
CA PHE A 466 -8.36 -14.20 -2.24
C PHE A 466 -9.57 -14.91 -1.65
N PHE A 467 -9.67 -16.22 -1.83
CA PHE A 467 -10.84 -17.04 -1.53
C PHE A 467 -10.59 -18.11 -0.47
N TRP A 468 -9.31 -18.53 -0.30
CA TRP A 468 -8.98 -19.71 0.50
C TRP A 468 -8.00 -19.39 1.64
N SER A 469 -6.73 -19.09 1.36
CA SER A 469 -5.71 -18.92 2.40
C SER A 469 -4.67 -17.89 1.99
N ASP A 470 -4.43 -16.91 2.86
CA ASP A 470 -3.44 -15.84 2.70
C ASP A 470 -2.01 -16.24 3.12
N GLY A 471 -1.84 -17.52 3.50
CA GLY A 471 -0.56 -18.10 3.88
C GLY A 471 -0.39 -18.33 5.38
N ASN A 472 0.86 -18.56 5.80
CA ASN A 472 1.21 -19.01 7.14
C ASN A 472 2.02 -17.98 7.95
N ILE A 473 2.21 -16.76 7.46
CA ILE A 473 3.04 -15.74 8.13
C ILE A 473 2.17 -14.90 9.06
N TRP A 474 2.07 -15.31 10.32
CA TRP A 474 1.24 -14.68 11.35
C TRP A 474 1.52 -13.19 11.59
N VAL A 475 2.74 -12.70 11.31
CA VAL A 475 3.13 -11.29 11.55
C VAL A 475 2.22 -10.31 10.80
N HIS A 476 1.72 -10.69 9.64
CA HIS A 476 0.89 -9.84 8.79
C HIS A 476 -0.31 -10.56 8.18
N SER A 477 -0.72 -11.70 8.76
CA SER A 477 -1.93 -12.43 8.34
C SER A 477 -2.62 -13.14 9.50
N VAL A 478 -3.89 -13.45 9.31
CA VAL A 478 -4.64 -14.43 10.09
C VAL A 478 -4.47 -15.77 9.39
N THR A 479 -3.47 -16.53 9.80
CA THR A 479 -3.00 -17.73 9.10
C THR A 479 -4.14 -18.65 8.67
N GLY A 480 -4.15 -18.99 7.38
CA GLY A 480 -5.17 -19.86 6.78
C GLY A 480 -6.50 -19.18 6.43
N SER A 481 -6.67 -17.90 6.70
CA SER A 481 -7.84 -17.13 6.30
C SER A 481 -7.71 -16.59 4.87
N PRO A 482 -8.83 -16.33 4.14
CA PRO A 482 -8.77 -15.62 2.87
C PRO A 482 -8.22 -14.19 3.04
N ALA A 483 -7.52 -13.69 2.03
CA ALA A 483 -7.04 -12.30 2.01
C ALA A 483 -8.17 -11.26 1.88
N LEU A 484 -9.34 -11.67 1.39
CA LEU A 484 -10.54 -10.85 1.25
C LEU A 484 -11.65 -11.38 2.15
N ASP A 485 -12.44 -10.47 2.75
CA ASP A 485 -13.68 -10.84 3.40
C ASP A 485 -14.65 -11.45 2.38
N PHE A 486 -15.69 -12.13 2.86
CA PHE A 486 -16.56 -12.93 1.99
C PHE A 486 -17.34 -12.07 0.97
N VAL A 487 -17.68 -10.83 1.27
CA VAL A 487 -18.32 -9.91 0.30
C VAL A 487 -17.33 -9.45 -0.74
N SER A 488 -16.15 -9.00 -0.31
CA SER A 488 -15.09 -8.55 -1.22
C SER A 488 -14.60 -9.69 -2.12
N GLY A 489 -14.47 -10.92 -1.59
CA GLY A 489 -14.10 -12.11 -2.36
C GLY A 489 -15.13 -12.44 -3.44
N ALA A 490 -16.42 -12.46 -3.09
CA ALA A 490 -17.51 -12.67 -4.06
C ALA A 490 -17.52 -11.60 -5.16
N LEU A 491 -17.45 -10.32 -4.78
CA LEU A 491 -17.41 -9.20 -5.72
C LEU A 491 -16.14 -9.21 -6.59
N PHE A 492 -15.00 -9.64 -6.05
CA PHE A 492 -13.76 -9.74 -6.81
C PHE A 492 -13.90 -10.76 -7.96
N LEU A 493 -14.38 -11.98 -7.69
CA LEU A 493 -14.61 -12.96 -8.75
C LEU A 493 -15.60 -12.44 -9.81
N LEU A 494 -16.73 -11.89 -9.36
CA LEU A 494 -17.73 -11.33 -10.25
C LEU A 494 -17.15 -10.18 -11.11
N GLY A 495 -16.31 -9.34 -10.51
CA GLY A 495 -15.62 -8.26 -11.20
C GLY A 495 -14.61 -8.75 -12.24
N VAL A 496 -13.88 -9.81 -11.94
CA VAL A 496 -12.99 -10.48 -12.93
C VAL A 496 -13.76 -10.96 -14.12
N VAL A 497 -14.89 -11.67 -13.92
CA VAL A 497 -15.75 -12.16 -15.01
C VAL A 497 -16.34 -11.00 -15.80
N LEU A 498 -16.81 -9.95 -15.13
CA LEU A 498 -17.37 -8.76 -15.75
C LEU A 498 -16.36 -8.05 -16.68
N LEU A 499 -15.12 -7.84 -16.18
CA LEU A 499 -14.05 -7.23 -16.97
C LEU A 499 -13.63 -8.12 -18.14
N LEU A 500 -13.58 -9.44 -17.93
CA LEU A 500 -13.27 -10.39 -18.99
C LEU A 500 -14.30 -10.35 -20.12
N VAL A 501 -15.61 -10.36 -19.77
CA VAL A 501 -16.70 -10.24 -20.76
C VAL A 501 -16.62 -8.89 -21.49
N ARG A 502 -16.38 -7.78 -20.76
CA ARG A 502 -16.21 -6.46 -21.39
C ARG A 502 -15.02 -6.43 -22.33
N TYR A 503 -13.88 -7.00 -21.93
CA TYR A 503 -12.69 -7.10 -22.77
C TYR A 503 -12.95 -7.92 -24.04
N ILE A 504 -13.57 -9.09 -23.94
CA ILE A 504 -13.90 -9.93 -25.11
C ILE A 504 -14.77 -9.18 -26.11
N ARG A 505 -15.75 -8.39 -25.61
CA ARG A 505 -16.69 -7.65 -26.46
C ARG A 505 -16.12 -6.36 -27.03
N ARG A 506 -15.37 -5.58 -26.25
CA ARG A 506 -14.95 -4.21 -26.59
C ARG A 506 -13.47 -4.06 -26.86
N ARG A 507 -12.65 -5.07 -26.50
CA ARG A 507 -11.18 -5.06 -26.65
C ARG A 507 -10.54 -3.81 -26.04
N THR A 508 -10.97 -3.41 -24.84
CA THR A 508 -10.43 -2.27 -24.10
C THR A 508 -9.16 -2.68 -23.37
N TRP A 509 -8.03 -2.05 -23.70
CA TRP A 509 -6.73 -2.37 -23.11
C TRP A 509 -6.71 -2.19 -21.58
N GLN A 510 -7.48 -1.24 -21.06
CA GLN A 510 -7.58 -0.97 -19.61
C GLN A 510 -8.10 -2.19 -18.84
N ASP A 511 -9.09 -2.88 -19.38
CA ASP A 511 -9.66 -4.08 -18.74
C ASP A 511 -8.63 -5.19 -18.66
N LEU A 512 -7.91 -5.42 -19.75
CA LEU A 512 -6.86 -6.42 -19.79
C LEU A 512 -5.71 -6.05 -18.87
N LEU A 513 -5.33 -4.76 -18.81
CA LEU A 513 -4.30 -4.29 -17.90
C LEU A 513 -4.68 -4.53 -16.43
N VAL A 514 -5.90 -4.16 -16.02
CA VAL A 514 -6.35 -4.33 -14.63
C VAL A 514 -6.37 -5.82 -14.25
N LEU A 515 -6.85 -6.69 -15.15
CA LEU A 515 -6.84 -8.14 -14.93
C LEU A 515 -5.43 -8.70 -14.80
N LEU A 516 -4.51 -8.32 -15.68
CA LEU A 516 -3.12 -8.79 -15.66
C LEU A 516 -2.28 -8.16 -14.54
N ALA A 517 -2.62 -6.94 -14.11
CA ALA A 517 -1.93 -6.27 -13.01
C ALA A 517 -2.03 -7.05 -11.70
N VAL A 518 -3.11 -7.82 -11.48
CA VAL A 518 -3.24 -8.65 -10.27
C VAL A 518 -2.09 -9.66 -10.19
N PRO A 519 -1.95 -10.66 -11.09
CA PRO A 519 -0.86 -11.64 -10.99
C PRO A 519 0.52 -11.01 -11.17
N LEU A 520 0.68 -9.96 -11.98
CA LEU A 520 1.97 -9.29 -12.17
C LEU A 520 2.47 -8.62 -10.89
N LEU A 521 1.60 -7.93 -10.16
CA LEU A 521 1.95 -7.30 -8.89
C LEU A 521 2.09 -8.30 -7.73
N MET A 522 1.63 -9.55 -7.91
CA MET A 522 1.87 -10.66 -6.99
C MET A 522 3.16 -11.43 -7.28
N LEU A 523 3.84 -11.17 -8.40
CA LEU A 523 5.08 -11.87 -8.76
C LEU A 523 6.14 -11.89 -7.64
N PRO A 524 6.32 -10.84 -6.81
CA PRO A 524 7.28 -10.90 -5.70
C PRO A 524 6.94 -11.97 -4.65
N SER A 525 5.67 -12.35 -4.50
CA SER A 525 5.25 -13.49 -3.68
C SER A 525 5.40 -14.81 -4.45
N ILE A 526 4.97 -14.86 -5.70
CA ILE A 526 4.99 -16.06 -6.55
C ILE A 526 6.44 -16.53 -6.80
N LEU A 527 7.36 -15.60 -7.03
CA LEU A 527 8.77 -15.85 -7.27
C LEU A 527 9.60 -16.14 -6.00
N SER A 528 8.96 -16.36 -4.86
CA SER A 528 9.62 -16.79 -3.62
C SER A 528 9.97 -18.28 -3.69
N LEU A 529 10.82 -18.67 -4.65
CA LEU A 529 11.11 -20.08 -4.97
C LEU A 529 11.95 -20.78 -3.91
N ALA A 530 12.87 -20.05 -3.28
CA ALA A 530 13.68 -20.57 -2.18
C ALA A 530 12.87 -20.72 -0.88
N PHE A 531 11.75 -20.01 -0.74
CA PHE A 531 10.90 -20.00 0.46
C PHE A 531 9.42 -20.20 0.09
N PRO A 532 9.04 -21.36 -0.48
CA PRO A 532 7.66 -21.64 -0.89
C PRO A 532 6.69 -21.70 0.28
N ASP A 533 7.18 -21.99 1.49
CA ASP A 533 6.38 -22.04 2.73
C ASP A 533 5.84 -20.63 3.10
N GLU A 534 6.49 -19.57 2.61
CA GLU A 534 6.07 -18.18 2.81
C GLU A 534 5.15 -17.68 1.68
N ASN A 535 4.71 -18.54 0.77
CA ASN A 535 3.77 -18.21 -0.30
C ASN A 535 2.40 -18.86 -0.03
N PRO A 536 1.31 -18.07 -0.17
CA PRO A 536 1.27 -16.64 -0.49
C PRO A 536 1.68 -15.77 0.70
N ALA A 537 2.06 -14.49 0.42
CA ALA A 537 2.44 -13.55 1.45
C ALA A 537 1.78 -12.19 1.21
N LEU A 538 0.93 -11.72 2.12
CA LEU A 538 0.17 -10.48 2.00
C LEU A 538 1.05 -9.25 1.76
N ASN A 539 2.21 -9.19 2.41
CA ASN A 539 3.16 -8.08 2.27
C ASN A 539 3.82 -8.03 0.87
N ARG A 540 4.20 -9.19 0.31
CA ARG A 540 4.85 -9.26 -1.01
C ARG A 540 3.85 -9.14 -2.16
N ALA A 541 2.59 -9.51 -1.92
CA ALA A 541 1.48 -9.35 -2.86
C ALA A 541 0.81 -7.97 -2.76
N ALA A 542 1.24 -7.09 -1.84
CA ALA A 542 0.53 -5.86 -1.48
C ALA A 542 0.28 -4.89 -2.65
N GLY A 543 1.10 -4.93 -3.71
CA GLY A 543 0.84 -4.14 -4.92
C GLY A 543 -0.48 -4.49 -5.60
N ALA A 544 -0.92 -5.75 -5.50
CA ALA A 544 -2.17 -6.21 -6.08
C ALA A 544 -3.43 -5.66 -5.36
N ILE A 545 -3.30 -5.08 -4.17
CA ILE A 545 -4.39 -4.37 -3.49
C ILE A 545 -5.06 -3.37 -4.43
N ILE A 546 -4.28 -2.67 -5.24
CA ILE A 546 -4.78 -1.61 -6.12
C ILE A 546 -5.73 -2.17 -7.19
N PRO A 547 -5.33 -3.11 -8.08
CA PRO A 547 -6.26 -3.67 -9.06
C PRO A 547 -7.37 -4.52 -8.43
N VAL A 548 -7.12 -5.22 -7.31
CA VAL A 548 -8.13 -6.07 -6.64
C VAL A 548 -9.31 -5.22 -6.16
N PHE A 549 -9.09 -4.18 -5.37
CA PHE A 549 -10.19 -3.34 -4.87
C PHE A 549 -10.80 -2.45 -5.95
N LEU A 550 -10.08 -2.17 -7.03
CA LEU A 550 -10.65 -1.56 -8.22
C LEU A 550 -11.66 -2.51 -8.90
N ILE A 551 -11.33 -3.80 -9.03
CA ILE A 551 -12.21 -4.83 -9.58
C ILE A 551 -13.46 -5.01 -8.70
N VAL A 552 -13.30 -5.07 -7.38
CA VAL A 552 -14.41 -5.13 -6.40
C VAL A 552 -15.36 -3.95 -6.59
N ALA A 553 -14.81 -2.74 -6.69
CA ALA A 553 -15.60 -1.52 -6.87
C ALA A 553 -16.34 -1.48 -8.22
N ILE A 554 -15.72 -1.96 -9.29
CA ILE A 554 -16.35 -2.06 -10.62
C ILE A 554 -17.53 -3.05 -10.59
N ALA A 555 -17.37 -4.18 -9.90
CA ALA A 555 -18.47 -5.14 -9.73
C ALA A 555 -19.63 -4.52 -8.97
N GLN A 556 -19.34 -3.87 -7.83
CA GLN A 556 -20.36 -3.22 -7.01
C GLN A 556 -21.09 -2.10 -7.77
N ASP A 557 -20.35 -1.24 -8.49
CA ASP A 557 -20.93 -0.17 -9.32
C ASP A 557 -21.82 -0.74 -10.44
N GLY A 558 -21.38 -1.84 -11.07
CA GLY A 558 -22.14 -2.53 -12.11
C GLY A 558 -23.46 -3.12 -11.57
N LEU A 559 -23.45 -3.69 -10.35
CA LEU A 559 -24.65 -4.17 -9.66
C LEU A 559 -25.62 -3.01 -9.37
N MET A 560 -25.13 -1.92 -8.82
CA MET A 560 -25.92 -0.71 -8.58
C MET A 560 -26.57 -0.22 -9.85
N SER A 561 -25.79 -0.13 -10.92
CA SER A 561 -26.27 0.28 -12.25
C SER A 561 -27.31 -0.68 -12.85
N ALA A 562 -27.19 -1.98 -12.59
CA ALA A 562 -28.17 -2.97 -13.02
C ALA A 562 -29.54 -2.76 -12.34
N VAL A 563 -29.54 -2.48 -11.02
CA VAL A 563 -30.76 -2.17 -10.27
C VAL A 563 -31.39 -0.85 -10.76
N GLU A 564 -30.58 0.20 -10.93
CA GLU A 564 -31.04 1.53 -11.38
C GLU A 564 -31.65 1.48 -12.81
N LYS A 565 -31.05 0.69 -13.71
CA LYS A 565 -31.57 0.51 -15.09
C LYS A 565 -32.90 -0.24 -15.15
N ARG A 566 -33.07 -1.25 -14.28
CA ARG A 566 -34.29 -2.06 -14.22
C ARG A 566 -35.46 -1.32 -13.56
N THR A 567 -35.18 -0.46 -12.61
CA THR A 567 -36.16 0.35 -11.87
C THR A 567 -35.77 1.83 -11.95
N PRO A 568 -35.99 2.52 -13.08
CA PRO A 568 -35.59 3.90 -13.30
C PRO A 568 -36.48 4.88 -12.52
N SER A 569 -36.32 4.91 -11.20
CA SER A 569 -37.13 5.74 -10.28
C SER A 569 -36.31 6.06 -9.03
N ARG A 570 -36.81 6.97 -8.16
CA ARG A 570 -36.23 7.19 -6.83
C ARG A 570 -36.20 5.90 -6.00
N THR A 571 -37.20 5.03 -6.16
CA THR A 571 -37.24 3.71 -5.50
C THR A 571 -36.08 2.83 -5.97
N GLY A 572 -35.81 2.78 -7.27
CA GLY A 572 -34.67 2.00 -7.79
C GLY A 572 -33.32 2.54 -7.31
N GLN A 573 -33.16 3.86 -7.23
CA GLN A 573 -31.98 4.47 -6.62
C GLN A 573 -31.86 4.10 -5.14
N ALA A 574 -32.95 4.19 -4.37
CA ALA A 574 -32.95 3.83 -2.96
C ALA A 574 -32.61 2.33 -2.75
N LEU A 575 -33.16 1.43 -3.58
CA LEU A 575 -32.84 0.00 -3.54
C LEU A 575 -31.38 -0.26 -3.90
N SER A 576 -30.83 0.40 -4.92
CA SER A 576 -29.45 0.31 -5.33
C SER A 576 -28.48 0.70 -4.22
N TRP A 577 -28.71 1.87 -3.60
CA TRP A 577 -27.90 2.34 -2.47
C TRP A 577 -28.13 1.52 -1.19
N GLY A 578 -29.36 1.04 -0.95
CA GLY A 578 -29.68 0.15 0.18
C GLY A 578 -28.95 -1.19 0.08
N LEU A 579 -28.96 -1.81 -1.11
CA LEU A 579 -28.20 -3.05 -1.35
C LEU A 579 -26.70 -2.82 -1.22
N ALA A 580 -26.18 -1.74 -1.80
CA ALA A 580 -24.76 -1.40 -1.67
C ALA A 580 -24.38 -1.15 -0.21
N GLY A 581 -25.20 -0.41 0.53
CA GLY A 581 -25.01 -0.15 1.95
C GLY A 581 -25.04 -1.42 2.80
N LEU A 582 -25.93 -2.37 2.50
CA LEU A 582 -25.98 -3.67 3.15
C LEU A 582 -24.70 -4.47 2.95
N LEU A 583 -24.24 -4.58 1.71
CA LEU A 583 -23.01 -5.31 1.38
C LEU A 583 -21.78 -4.67 2.04
N VAL A 584 -21.70 -3.34 2.03
CA VAL A 584 -20.64 -2.60 2.73
C VAL A 584 -20.71 -2.81 4.23
N PHE A 585 -21.89 -2.76 4.83
CA PHE A 585 -22.05 -2.96 6.26
C PHE A 585 -21.62 -4.36 6.69
N VAL A 586 -22.06 -5.38 5.96
CA VAL A 586 -21.68 -6.80 6.24
C VAL A 586 -20.18 -7.01 6.02
N SER A 587 -19.60 -6.44 4.97
CA SER A 587 -18.14 -6.46 4.74
C SER A 587 -17.38 -5.74 5.88
N ALA A 588 -17.89 -4.59 6.36
CA ALA A 588 -17.27 -3.86 7.46
C ALA A 588 -17.26 -4.67 8.77
N LEU A 589 -18.36 -5.36 9.09
CA LEU A 589 -18.42 -6.25 10.26
C LEU A 589 -17.42 -7.41 10.18
N GLY A 590 -17.33 -8.08 9.02
CA GLY A 590 -16.36 -9.15 8.79
C GLY A 590 -14.91 -8.66 8.89
N ASN A 591 -14.59 -7.52 8.29
CA ASN A 591 -13.27 -6.93 8.38
C ASN A 591 -12.93 -6.41 9.78
N TYR A 592 -13.92 -5.90 10.53
CA TYR A 592 -13.73 -5.53 11.93
C TYR A 592 -13.30 -6.73 12.77
N ASP A 593 -13.99 -7.83 12.63
CA ASP A 593 -13.64 -9.08 13.33
C ASP A 593 -12.27 -9.61 12.92
N LEU A 594 -11.98 -9.65 11.61
CA LEU A 594 -10.67 -10.08 11.10
C LEU A 594 -9.51 -9.24 11.65
N VAL A 595 -9.66 -7.91 11.70
CA VAL A 595 -8.58 -6.99 12.11
C VAL A 595 -8.45 -6.90 13.63
N PHE A 596 -9.57 -6.67 14.33
CA PHE A 596 -9.55 -6.29 15.76
C PHE A 596 -9.80 -7.44 16.73
N SER A 597 -10.20 -8.61 16.22
CA SER A 597 -10.38 -9.83 17.02
C SER A 597 -9.42 -10.93 16.59
N GLN A 598 -9.56 -11.45 15.37
CA GLN A 598 -8.82 -12.63 14.91
C GLN A 598 -7.32 -12.34 14.74
N TYR A 599 -6.95 -11.24 14.05
CA TYR A 599 -5.54 -10.86 13.86
C TYR A 599 -4.88 -10.52 15.19
N GLN A 600 -5.55 -9.75 16.05
CA GLN A 600 -5.04 -9.44 17.39
C GLN A 600 -4.75 -10.73 18.16
N ARG A 601 -5.73 -11.65 18.25
CA ARG A 601 -5.58 -12.91 18.99
C ARG A 601 -4.49 -13.79 18.40
N SER A 602 -4.47 -13.97 17.09
CA SER A 602 -3.44 -14.75 16.39
C SER A 602 -2.04 -14.21 16.66
N TYR A 603 -1.91 -12.88 16.63
CA TYR A 603 -0.65 -12.21 16.90
C TYR A 603 -0.21 -12.34 18.36
N GLU A 604 -1.11 -12.15 19.31
CA GLU A 604 -0.84 -12.34 20.75
C GLU A 604 -0.38 -13.76 21.08
N LEU A 605 -0.98 -14.75 20.44
CA LEU A 605 -0.58 -16.15 20.63
C LEU A 605 0.78 -16.49 20.00
N SER A 606 1.19 -15.79 18.94
CA SER A 606 2.40 -16.09 18.18
C SER A 606 3.61 -15.27 18.62
N ALA A 607 3.42 -13.97 18.92
CA ALA A 607 4.51 -13.07 19.32
C ALA A 607 4.92 -13.28 20.79
N TRP A 608 6.18 -13.11 21.10
CA TRP A 608 6.66 -13.08 22.49
C TRP A 608 6.31 -11.77 23.19
N ASN A 609 6.12 -11.82 24.50
CA ASN A 609 5.69 -10.70 25.35
C ASN A 609 6.85 -9.78 25.81
N THR A 610 7.66 -9.33 24.86
CA THR A 610 8.82 -8.47 25.14
C THR A 610 8.45 -7.11 25.74
N SER A 611 7.21 -6.62 25.53
CA SER A 611 6.72 -5.39 26.17
C SER A 611 6.52 -5.54 27.67
N GLU A 612 6.05 -6.70 28.13
CA GLU A 612 5.91 -7.02 29.57
C GLU A 612 7.29 -7.06 30.24
N MET A 613 8.23 -7.77 29.60
CA MET A 613 9.63 -7.83 30.07
C MET A 613 10.29 -6.45 30.10
N GLY A 614 10.10 -5.63 29.07
CA GLY A 614 10.61 -4.26 29.02
C GLY A 614 10.02 -3.36 30.10
N SER A 615 8.72 -3.53 30.43
CA SER A 615 8.11 -2.82 31.56
C SER A 615 8.76 -3.20 32.88
N LEU A 616 8.99 -4.49 33.15
CA LEU A 616 9.66 -4.95 34.36
C LEU A 616 11.06 -4.40 34.47
N VAL A 617 11.83 -4.36 33.38
CA VAL A 617 13.16 -3.74 33.35
C VAL A 617 13.10 -2.26 33.67
N ARG A 618 12.12 -1.55 33.14
CA ARG A 618 11.89 -0.12 33.40
C ARG A 618 11.55 0.13 34.88
N ASP A 619 10.61 -0.68 35.41
CA ASP A 619 10.19 -0.60 36.82
C ASP A 619 11.36 -0.89 37.78
N PHE A 620 12.17 -1.90 37.46
CA PHE A 620 13.40 -2.19 38.17
C PHE A 620 14.35 -0.97 38.17
N GLY A 621 14.53 -0.34 36.99
CA GLY A 621 15.34 0.89 36.89
C GLY A 621 14.74 2.05 37.70
N GLY A 622 13.43 2.19 37.76
CA GLY A 622 12.74 3.19 38.57
C GLY A 622 12.93 2.97 40.07
N ILE A 623 12.96 1.72 40.54
CA ILE A 623 13.12 1.35 41.94
C ILE A 623 14.60 1.52 42.39
N TYR A 624 15.55 1.05 41.58
CA TYR A 624 16.97 0.95 41.94
C TYR A 624 17.87 2.00 41.29
N GLY A 625 17.28 2.94 40.50
CA GLY A 625 18.00 4.03 39.84
C GLY A 625 18.79 3.65 38.60
N SER A 626 18.83 2.36 38.22
CA SER A 626 19.55 1.90 37.02
C SER A 626 19.01 0.57 36.50
N THR A 627 18.93 0.43 35.18
CA THR A 627 18.60 -0.83 34.50
C THR A 627 19.83 -1.70 34.21
N GLN A 628 21.04 -1.24 34.57
CA GLN A 628 22.30 -1.89 34.17
C GLN A 628 22.48 -3.32 34.69
N THR A 629 21.82 -3.67 35.77
CA THR A 629 21.86 -4.99 36.39
C THR A 629 20.58 -5.80 36.19
N ALA A 630 19.76 -5.40 35.25
CA ALA A 630 18.68 -6.21 34.73
C ALA A 630 19.16 -7.03 33.52
N TYR A 631 18.78 -8.29 33.46
CA TYR A 631 19.23 -9.25 32.44
C TYR A 631 18.08 -10.13 31.96
N VAL A 632 18.13 -10.51 30.68
CA VAL A 632 17.31 -11.59 30.12
C VAL A 632 18.24 -12.74 29.79
N VAL A 633 18.05 -13.88 30.45
CA VAL A 633 18.93 -15.04 30.21
C VAL A 633 18.60 -15.62 28.83
N ALA A 634 19.64 -15.81 28.03
CA ALA A 634 19.51 -16.35 26.67
C ALA A 634 19.00 -17.81 26.73
N TYR A 635 17.89 -18.05 26.02
CA TYR A 635 17.30 -19.39 25.89
C TYR A 635 16.93 -19.63 24.41
N PRO A 636 17.16 -20.84 23.85
CA PRO A 636 16.91 -21.13 22.44
C PRO A 636 15.48 -20.80 22.02
N TYR A 637 15.33 -20.09 20.90
CA TYR A 637 14.04 -19.75 20.27
C TYR A 637 13.04 -19.01 21.17
N TRP A 638 13.51 -18.31 22.19
CA TRP A 638 12.67 -17.55 23.12
C TRP A 638 12.43 -16.12 22.62
N VAL A 639 13.04 -15.10 23.22
CA VAL A 639 12.77 -13.69 22.91
C VAL A 639 13.97 -13.01 22.23
N ASP A 640 13.70 -12.02 21.41
CA ASP A 640 14.72 -11.08 20.96
C ASP A 640 14.93 -10.03 22.05
N THR A 641 16.05 -10.14 22.76
CA THR A 641 16.37 -9.34 23.94
C THR A 641 16.58 -7.86 23.64
N ARG A 642 16.89 -7.51 22.37
CA ARG A 642 16.94 -6.11 21.89
C ARG A 642 15.57 -5.44 21.98
N LEU A 643 14.49 -6.20 21.74
CA LEU A 643 13.12 -5.69 21.90
C LEU A 643 12.77 -5.40 23.36
N VAL A 644 13.34 -6.14 24.29
CA VAL A 644 13.19 -5.84 25.72
C VAL A 644 13.82 -4.47 26.03
N GLY A 645 15.03 -4.19 25.51
CA GLY A 645 15.70 -2.90 25.64
C GLY A 645 14.87 -1.75 25.06
N MET A 646 14.35 -1.91 23.85
CA MET A 646 13.48 -0.91 23.21
C MET A 646 12.21 -0.63 24.01
N ASN A 647 11.58 -1.68 24.54
CA ASN A 647 10.39 -1.56 25.39
C ASN A 647 10.74 -1.00 26.79
N ALA A 648 11.96 -1.18 27.27
CA ALA A 648 12.46 -0.57 28.51
C ALA A 648 12.76 0.93 28.36
N GLY A 649 12.90 1.44 27.12
CA GLY A 649 13.26 2.83 26.84
C GLY A 649 14.74 3.04 26.56
N ASP A 650 15.53 1.97 26.45
CA ASP A 650 16.95 1.98 26.07
C ASP A 650 17.14 1.21 24.75
N PRO A 651 16.94 1.86 23.58
CA PRO A 651 16.86 1.19 22.29
C PRO A 651 18.19 0.60 21.81
N THR A 652 19.32 1.03 22.37
CA THR A 652 20.65 0.56 21.97
C THR A 652 21.19 -0.55 22.84
N ARG A 653 20.51 -0.86 23.96
CA ARG A 653 20.94 -1.86 24.88
C ARG A 653 20.31 -3.23 24.63
N ASP A 654 21.16 -4.22 24.49
CA ASP A 654 20.77 -5.62 24.54
C ASP A 654 20.89 -6.13 25.98
N TYR A 655 19.80 -6.59 26.56
CA TYR A 655 19.74 -7.09 27.93
C TYR A 655 20.09 -8.59 28.03
N ALA A 656 20.56 -9.21 26.95
CA ALA A 656 20.96 -10.60 26.95
C ALA A 656 22.12 -10.86 27.92
N ILE A 657 22.05 -11.97 28.64
CA ILE A 657 23.17 -12.59 29.34
C ILE A 657 23.20 -14.09 29.06
N GLN A 658 24.36 -14.62 28.75
CA GLN A 658 24.52 -16.06 28.60
C GLN A 658 24.58 -16.75 29.97
N PRO A 659 24.11 -18.00 30.13
CA PRO A 659 24.14 -18.71 31.41
C PRO A 659 25.54 -18.80 32.02
N ASP A 660 26.58 -18.99 31.21
CA ASP A 660 27.99 -19.04 31.63
C ASP A 660 28.55 -17.69 32.09
N GLN A 661 27.92 -16.58 31.69
CA GLN A 661 28.33 -15.22 32.08
C GLN A 661 27.70 -14.75 33.40
N ILE A 662 26.68 -15.46 33.91
CA ILE A 662 25.97 -15.06 35.13
C ILE A 662 26.93 -14.93 36.33
N SER A 663 27.91 -15.82 36.43
CA SER A 663 28.92 -15.80 37.49
C SER A 663 29.76 -14.51 37.54
N GLN A 664 29.95 -13.84 36.41
CA GLN A 664 30.65 -12.57 36.32
C GLN A 664 29.91 -11.44 37.05
N THR A 665 28.57 -11.56 37.17
CA THR A 665 27.77 -10.56 37.87
C THR A 665 27.87 -10.62 39.39
N LEU A 666 28.53 -11.64 39.97
CA LEU A 666 28.79 -11.76 41.42
C LEU A 666 29.60 -10.59 41.97
N TYR A 667 30.52 -10.03 41.17
CA TYR A 667 31.38 -8.94 41.59
C TYR A 667 30.68 -7.58 41.67
N ASP A 668 29.47 -7.47 41.15
CA ASP A 668 28.67 -6.26 41.22
C ASP A 668 27.79 -6.27 42.48
N PRO A 669 27.97 -5.33 43.44
CA PRO A 669 27.19 -5.32 44.69
C PRO A 669 25.75 -4.81 44.51
N ARG A 670 25.40 -4.27 43.33
CA ARG A 670 24.09 -3.71 43.07
C ARG A 670 23.01 -4.79 43.03
N PRO A 671 21.73 -4.43 43.28
CA PRO A 671 20.62 -5.35 43.10
C PRO A 671 20.54 -5.82 41.64
N LYS A 672 20.09 -7.04 41.43
CA LYS A 672 19.99 -7.64 40.08
C LYS A 672 18.63 -8.23 39.85
N MET A 673 18.22 -8.19 38.58
CA MET A 673 17.02 -8.89 38.09
C MET A 673 17.42 -9.78 36.92
N PHE A 674 17.04 -11.07 36.98
CA PHE A 674 17.18 -11.99 35.84
C PHE A 674 15.79 -12.45 35.41
N LEU A 675 15.49 -12.28 34.13
CA LEU A 675 14.32 -12.84 33.49
C LEU A 675 14.70 -14.18 32.85
N VAL A 676 14.06 -15.27 33.25
CA VAL A 676 14.43 -16.65 32.89
C VAL A 676 13.22 -17.38 32.28
N ASN A 677 13.46 -18.16 31.24
CA ASN A 677 12.43 -18.98 30.64
C ASN A 677 11.92 -20.04 31.64
N LEU A 678 10.60 -20.33 31.63
CA LEU A 678 10.03 -21.33 32.54
C LEU A 678 10.64 -22.74 32.36
N GLU A 679 11.10 -23.07 31.18
CA GLU A 679 11.70 -24.38 30.86
C GLU A 679 13.19 -24.45 31.27
N ASP A 680 13.83 -23.33 31.61
CA ASP A 680 15.24 -23.25 31.93
C ASP A 680 15.50 -23.42 33.43
N GLN A 681 15.21 -24.62 33.92
CA GLN A 681 15.45 -24.98 35.31
C GLN A 681 16.92 -24.98 35.66
N ALA A 682 17.82 -25.33 34.70
CA ALA A 682 19.24 -25.36 34.92
C ALA A 682 19.78 -23.96 35.27
N THR A 683 19.34 -22.91 34.57
CA THR A 683 19.70 -21.54 34.92
C THR A 683 19.09 -21.10 36.26
N LEU A 684 17.85 -21.52 36.54
CA LEU A 684 17.23 -21.19 37.84
C LEU A 684 18.01 -21.80 39.01
N ASP A 685 18.43 -23.07 38.90
CA ASP A 685 19.28 -23.73 39.91
C ASP A 685 20.65 -23.06 40.06
N LEU A 686 21.26 -22.66 38.93
CA LEU A 686 22.51 -21.89 38.94
C LEU A 686 22.36 -20.55 39.66
N LEU A 687 21.27 -19.83 39.45
CA LEU A 687 20.97 -18.57 40.13
C LEU A 687 20.78 -18.78 41.63
N HIS A 688 20.12 -19.84 42.06
CA HIS A 688 19.99 -20.20 43.49
C HIS A 688 21.33 -20.54 44.12
N GLN A 689 22.23 -21.18 43.36
CA GLN A 689 23.59 -21.48 43.86
C GLN A 689 24.46 -20.22 43.98
N LEU A 690 24.43 -19.35 42.96
CA LEU A 690 25.26 -18.14 42.89
C LEU A 690 24.72 -17.02 43.81
N PHE A 691 23.42 -16.91 43.95
CA PHE A 691 22.75 -15.86 44.73
C PHE A 691 21.69 -16.44 45.68
N PRO A 692 22.12 -17.17 46.74
CA PRO A 692 21.15 -17.84 47.64
C PRO A 692 20.24 -16.87 48.40
N GLN A 693 20.59 -15.57 48.49
CA GLN A 693 19.74 -14.51 49.02
C GLN A 693 18.68 -14.00 48.05
N GLY A 694 18.73 -14.43 46.78
CA GLY A 694 17.77 -14.07 45.79
C GLY A 694 16.45 -14.87 45.90
N SER A 695 15.42 -14.37 45.25
CA SER A 695 14.10 -15.04 45.22
C SER A 695 13.58 -15.14 43.81
N ALA A 696 13.03 -16.30 43.47
CA ALA A 696 12.34 -16.54 42.23
C ALA A 696 10.84 -16.30 42.38
N THR A 697 10.23 -15.57 41.45
CA THR A 697 8.80 -15.38 41.36
C THR A 697 8.36 -15.63 39.91
N THR A 698 7.26 -16.34 39.72
CA THR A 698 6.70 -16.56 38.38
C THR A 698 5.87 -15.35 37.98
N TYR A 699 6.24 -14.70 36.89
CA TYR A 699 5.41 -13.68 36.26
C TYR A 699 4.25 -14.35 35.53
N GLN A 700 3.03 -13.95 35.85
CA GLN A 700 1.81 -14.44 35.21
C GLN A 700 1.43 -13.51 34.08
N SER A 701 1.74 -13.91 32.83
CA SER A 701 1.37 -13.14 31.65
C SER A 701 -0.12 -13.28 31.36
N PRO A 702 -0.85 -12.19 31.06
CA PRO A 702 -2.26 -12.25 30.65
C PRO A 702 -2.52 -13.13 29.41
N VAL A 703 -1.48 -13.34 28.58
CA VAL A 703 -1.56 -14.19 27.38
C VAL A 703 -0.99 -15.60 27.59
N GLY A 704 -0.73 -15.99 28.86
CA GLY A 704 -0.25 -17.32 29.24
C GLY A 704 1.23 -17.57 28.93
N LYS A 705 2.02 -16.56 28.58
CA LYS A 705 3.48 -16.65 28.32
C LYS A 705 4.28 -16.29 29.55
N ASN A 706 4.20 -17.15 30.56
CA ASN A 706 4.83 -16.96 31.85
C ASN A 706 6.36 -17.12 31.77
N PHE A 707 7.07 -16.50 32.70
CA PHE A 707 8.53 -16.61 32.87
C PHE A 707 8.90 -16.37 34.34
N TYR A 708 10.11 -16.74 34.74
CA TYR A 708 10.63 -16.44 36.08
C TYR A 708 11.25 -15.06 36.13
N ILE A 709 11.02 -14.35 37.23
CA ILE A 709 11.76 -13.18 37.68
C ILE A 709 12.59 -13.61 38.88
N TYR A 710 13.91 -13.59 38.72
CA TYR A 710 14.84 -13.84 39.83
C TYR A 710 15.42 -12.52 40.31
N MET A 711 15.06 -12.13 41.55
CA MET A 711 15.50 -10.87 42.16
C MET A 711 16.62 -11.13 43.17
N VAL A 712 17.72 -10.42 43.00
CA VAL A 712 18.85 -10.44 43.95
C VAL A 712 18.87 -9.08 44.67
N PRO A 713 18.68 -9.05 46.00
CA PRO A 713 18.74 -7.81 46.77
C PRO A 713 20.17 -7.18 46.73
N PRO A 714 20.31 -5.88 47.03
CA PRO A 714 21.62 -5.27 47.14
C PRO A 714 22.44 -5.97 48.22
N ALA A 715 23.75 -6.11 47.99
CA ALA A 715 24.65 -6.61 49.03
C ALA A 715 24.51 -5.75 50.30
N PRO A 716 24.50 -6.34 51.50
CA PRO A 716 24.48 -5.55 52.73
C PRO A 716 25.62 -4.55 52.67
N SER A 717 25.33 -3.25 52.79
CA SER A 717 26.36 -2.24 52.95
C SER A 717 27.23 -2.67 54.16
N ALA A 718 28.51 -2.92 53.92
CA ALA A 718 29.44 -3.15 55.00
C ALA A 718 29.28 -1.99 56.00
N GLY A 719 28.65 -2.27 57.13
CA GLY A 719 28.27 -1.25 58.12
C GLY A 719 29.49 -0.38 58.41
N VAL A 720 29.33 0.91 58.30
CA VAL A 720 30.29 1.86 58.90
C VAL A 720 30.36 1.48 60.35
N PRO A 721 31.54 1.07 60.87
CA PRO A 721 31.67 0.75 62.30
C PRO A 721 31.24 1.97 63.09
N ALA A 722 30.24 1.78 63.96
CA ALA A 722 29.78 2.84 64.85
C ALA A 722 31.04 3.42 65.55
N SER A 723 31.33 4.68 65.26
CA SER A 723 32.41 5.43 65.87
C SER A 723 32.27 5.30 67.41
N GLY A 724 33.23 4.63 68.03
CA GLY A 724 33.22 4.34 69.44
C GLY A 724 32.92 5.57 70.26
N GLU A 725 32.13 5.39 71.30
CA GLU A 725 31.96 6.29 72.41
C GLU A 725 33.37 6.49 73.05
N SER A 726 33.84 7.71 73.03
CA SER A 726 34.99 8.14 73.84
C SER A 726 34.56 8.18 75.29
N PRO A 727 35.25 7.55 76.19
CA PRO A 727 34.96 7.74 77.62
C PRO A 727 35.34 9.16 78.03
N SER A 728 34.41 9.87 78.59
CA SER A 728 34.63 11.17 79.25
C SER A 728 35.39 11.00 80.51
N PRO A 729 36.22 11.98 80.92
CA PRO A 729 37.06 11.93 82.11
C PRO A 729 36.26 12.06 83.42
#